data_48f0eda28b5bfb2b4b27136eccae0cf5
#
_entry.id   48f0eda28b5bfb2b4b27136eccae0cf5
#
_cell.length_a   1.000
_cell.length_b   1.000
_cell.length_c   1.000
_cell.angle_alpha   90.00
_cell.angle_beta   90.00
_cell.angle_gamma   90.00
#
_symmetry.space_group_name_H-M   'P 1'
#
loop_
_entity.id
_entity.type
_entity.pdbx_description
1 polymer ?
#
loop_
_entity_poly.entity_id
_entity_poly.type
_entity_poly.pdbx_seq_one_letter_code
_entity_poly.pdbx_strand_id
1 'polypeptide(L)'
;MPNLKHLLLLSCIGLSPACIDVPPLDDPPKEDPRSTPDADFTFTATPAQEQVLPGGTLDCGVQLAWTEAAGGAVTWNLVSPPAGIELQAYTLPQGETRATLSIRVGAGTVPGAYTLTLQGKSGSVTKQATLTVTVGKPGDLVVNWVVPTPGKAYTRGPLLLQFTVEGGAAEQVEILKDSTVLVKPTGSPYSFTWDTTSEAEGTYQLSIRATRGGAVFTSAPRTIIVDRTAPTVASFLPAKDAATVGVHESIRVTFSEPMNPLSVTEAAVGLKTGAGVAIPKSVSVSADGQVLTVTPNEPLAAPDTISVDLTTLVSNITDLAGNGVQTAPTWKFTVPSWLPLGGAISAVAGRTSAEDVILKVDREGRPVIAWSESDGSTRNIYVAKWSGAAWDMLGAPLSGLIALGTDAARPDLAIDASNRPVVVWDEATGNGEGRDVFARRWTGSTWTSLPYIPLVSSSQEYALRPQLVVGANEDLFFHATQHDGNNSKVRGFKLPSTGSAWIDLNPVHPTGHLNADSISVAAAGNSIFTAYSVYDDTASRRGVAVLANDASLLGGTTLGTDARVLSVAVDTTQRPWVSWVQSPAQAETDGMLYWARWEASGWSTPTLVSNNSTGNNSPSLALGAGTPHVLAWSGVAASERSILVSRWIDNSWKPMGLPISALTASGTPAFGPSVSMDANGQPVIAWTEADATSANVHVFRLNY
;
A
#
# COMPACT_ATOMS: atom_id res chain seq x y z
N MET A 1 36.89 18.11 30.14
CA MET A 1 37.72 19.27 30.51
C MET A 1 38.33 19.84 29.24
N PRO A 2 38.51 21.16 29.08
CA PRO A 2 37.48 22.21 29.16
C PRO A 2 37.41 23.10 27.90
N ASN A 3 36.30 23.82 27.77
CA ASN A 3 36.09 25.19 27.26
C ASN A 3 37.17 25.92 26.45
N LEU A 4 36.75 26.56 25.36
CA LEU A 4 37.06 28.00 25.21
C LEU A 4 36.03 28.70 24.29
N LYS A 5 35.35 29.70 24.90
CA LYS A 5 34.61 30.78 24.23
C LYS A 5 35.63 31.79 23.67
N HIS A 6 35.40 32.39 22.52
CA HIS A 6 35.89 33.73 22.23
C HIS A 6 34.83 34.59 21.55
N LEU A 7 34.52 35.63 22.29
CA LEU A 7 33.81 36.85 22.03
C LEU A 7 34.61 37.76 21.08
N LEU A 8 33.99 38.37 20.09
CA LEU A 8 34.50 39.60 19.47
C LEU A 8 33.36 40.61 19.31
N LEU A 9 33.47 41.67 20.08
CA LEU A 9 32.77 42.95 19.99
C LEU A 9 33.47 43.84 18.97
N LEU A 10 32.76 44.50 18.07
CA LEU A 10 33.15 45.85 17.58
C LEU A 10 31.91 46.63 17.11
N SER A 11 31.57 47.56 17.83
CA SER A 11 31.26 49.02 17.76
C SER A 11 30.38 49.51 16.60
N CYS A 12 29.26 50.07 17.06
CA CYS A 12 28.35 50.96 16.34
C CYS A 12 28.94 52.34 16.09
N ILE A 13 28.68 52.94 14.93
CA ILE A 13 28.47 54.39 14.79
C ILE A 13 27.17 54.61 14.02
N GLY A 14 26.32 55.48 14.59
CA GLY A 14 24.93 55.63 14.32
C GLY A 14 24.52 56.36 13.07
N LEU A 15 23.26 56.16 12.75
CA LEU A 15 22.31 57.16 12.25
C LEU A 15 20.89 56.55 12.45
N SER A 16 20.12 57.23 13.30
CA SER A 16 18.70 56.96 13.50
C SER A 16 17.89 57.41 12.27
N PRO A 17 16.85 56.71 11.83
CA PRO A 17 15.51 57.13 12.19
C PRO A 17 14.54 55.97 12.47
N ALA A 18 13.60 56.27 13.38
CA ALA A 18 12.27 55.68 13.57
C ALA A 18 12.16 54.15 13.66
N CYS A 19 12.20 53.63 14.84
CA CYS A 19 11.65 52.33 15.18
C CYS A 19 10.15 52.31 14.89
N ILE A 20 9.73 51.50 13.92
CA ILE A 20 8.37 50.96 13.87
C ILE A 20 8.42 49.74 14.82
N ASP A 21 7.64 49.83 15.92
CA ASP A 21 7.39 48.68 16.81
C ASP A 21 6.71 47.58 15.99
N VAL A 22 7.46 46.58 15.58
CA VAL A 22 6.92 45.33 15.09
C VAL A 22 6.68 44.47 16.31
N PRO A 23 5.42 44.07 16.62
CA PRO A 23 5.18 43.15 17.73
C PRO A 23 5.98 41.86 17.43
N PRO A 24 6.53 41.19 18.48
CA PRO A 24 7.20 39.90 18.27
C PRO A 24 6.23 38.96 17.58
N LEU A 25 6.68 38.37 16.47
CA LEU A 25 6.01 37.23 15.88
C LEU A 25 5.93 36.18 17.00
N ASP A 26 4.71 35.85 17.42
CA ASP A 26 4.49 34.68 18.25
C ASP A 26 5.18 33.50 17.54
N ASP A 27 6.11 32.85 18.25
CA ASP A 27 6.61 31.55 17.81
C ASP A 27 5.38 30.69 17.51
N PRO A 28 5.36 29.99 16.36
CA PRO A 28 4.31 29.01 16.14
C PRO A 28 4.29 28.08 17.34
N PRO A 29 3.12 27.76 17.89
CA PRO A 29 3.04 26.87 19.06
C PRO A 29 3.93 25.67 18.76
N LYS A 30 4.92 25.41 19.62
CA LYS A 30 5.68 24.17 19.58
C LYS A 30 4.65 23.06 19.59
N GLU A 31 4.49 22.37 18.48
CA GLU A 31 3.73 21.13 18.46
C GLU A 31 4.33 20.26 19.57
N ASP A 32 3.54 20.04 20.59
CA ASP A 32 3.79 19.04 21.62
C ASP A 32 4.15 17.74 20.88
N PRO A 33 5.25 17.06 21.20
CA PRO A 33 5.59 15.80 20.54
C PRO A 33 4.34 14.93 20.66
N ARG A 34 3.70 14.66 19.52
CA ARG A 34 2.42 13.96 19.39
C ARG A 34 2.41 12.83 20.39
N SER A 35 1.59 12.96 21.43
CA SER A 35 1.25 11.84 22.29
C SER A 35 0.69 10.79 21.33
N THR A 36 1.39 9.68 21.17
CA THR A 36 0.81 8.51 20.55
C THR A 36 -0.56 8.30 21.20
N PRO A 37 -1.66 8.20 20.44
CA PRO A 37 -2.96 7.95 21.04
C PRO A 37 -2.82 6.77 21.99
N ASP A 38 -3.40 6.88 23.19
CA ASP A 38 -3.40 5.78 24.16
C ASP A 38 -3.95 4.53 23.46
N ALA A 39 -3.23 3.42 23.53
CA ALA A 39 -3.63 2.17 22.90
C ALA A 39 -5.01 1.74 23.44
N ASP A 40 -5.93 1.43 22.54
CA ASP A 40 -7.26 0.96 22.90
C ASP A 40 -7.24 -0.52 23.33
N PHE A 41 -8.14 -0.90 24.24
CA PHE A 41 -8.22 -2.27 24.74
C PHE A 41 -9.67 -2.70 24.99
N THR A 42 -9.88 -4.00 24.99
CA THR A 42 -11.08 -4.64 25.52
C THR A 42 -10.69 -5.54 26.68
N PHE A 43 -11.63 -5.87 27.55
CA PHE A 43 -11.39 -6.89 28.58
C PHE A 43 -12.64 -7.69 28.89
N THR A 44 -12.41 -8.89 29.41
CA THR A 44 -13.45 -9.73 30.03
C THR A 44 -13.19 -9.82 31.53
N ALA A 45 -14.26 -9.84 32.31
CA ALA A 45 -14.21 -10.02 33.76
C ALA A 45 -15.00 -11.28 34.12
N THR A 46 -14.37 -12.18 34.88
CA THR A 46 -14.95 -13.48 35.20
C THR A 46 -14.77 -13.72 36.70
N PRO A 47 -15.85 -13.71 37.52
CA PRO A 47 -15.74 -14.00 38.94
C PRO A 47 -15.38 -15.47 39.16
N ALA A 48 -14.39 -15.74 40.02
CA ALA A 48 -14.04 -17.12 40.40
C ALA A 48 -15.12 -17.73 41.28
N GLN A 49 -15.75 -16.92 42.14
CA GLN A 49 -16.91 -17.26 42.94
C GLN A 49 -18.09 -16.41 42.51
N GLU A 50 -19.22 -17.03 42.24
CA GLU A 50 -20.45 -16.36 41.85
C GLU A 50 -21.41 -16.17 43.05
N GLN A 51 -21.11 -16.83 44.16
CA GLN A 51 -21.84 -16.73 45.42
C GLN A 51 -20.85 -16.47 46.55
N VAL A 52 -21.24 -15.63 47.50
CA VAL A 52 -20.42 -15.26 48.65
C VAL A 52 -21.31 -14.99 49.88
N LEU A 53 -20.82 -15.32 51.09
CA LEU A 53 -21.48 -14.92 52.34
C LEU A 53 -21.10 -13.49 52.72
N PRO A 54 -21.94 -12.77 53.49
CA PRO A 54 -21.54 -11.51 54.09
C PRO A 54 -20.27 -11.66 54.92
N GLY A 55 -19.28 -10.77 54.70
CA GLY A 55 -17.95 -10.82 55.29
C GLY A 55 -16.92 -11.59 54.48
N GLY A 56 -17.32 -12.23 53.39
CA GLY A 56 -16.43 -12.97 52.49
C GLY A 56 -15.77 -12.10 51.42
N THR A 57 -14.91 -12.75 50.65
CA THR A 57 -14.21 -12.14 49.49
C THR A 57 -14.44 -13.01 48.27
N LEU A 58 -14.61 -12.40 47.13
CA LEU A 58 -14.65 -13.08 45.84
C LEU A 58 -13.53 -12.57 44.96
N ASP A 59 -12.96 -13.47 44.21
CA ASP A 59 -11.91 -13.16 43.23
C ASP A 59 -12.56 -13.05 41.84
N CYS A 60 -12.03 -12.11 41.02
CA CYS A 60 -12.46 -11.89 39.66
C CYS A 60 -11.26 -11.89 38.73
N GLY A 61 -11.19 -12.88 37.86
CA GLY A 61 -10.19 -12.90 36.80
C GLY A 61 -10.53 -11.87 35.73
N VAL A 62 -9.54 -11.07 35.32
CA VAL A 62 -9.66 -10.16 34.17
C VAL A 62 -8.65 -10.56 33.11
N GLN A 63 -9.10 -10.50 31.86
CA GLN A 63 -8.23 -10.74 30.69
C GLN A 63 -8.42 -9.62 29.70
N LEU A 64 -7.29 -8.97 29.32
CA LEU A 64 -7.25 -7.87 28.37
C LEU A 64 -6.83 -8.34 26.97
N ALA A 65 -7.36 -7.65 25.98
CA ALA A 65 -6.90 -7.71 24.60
C ALA A 65 -6.68 -6.28 24.10
N TRP A 66 -5.44 -5.95 23.72
CA TRP A 66 -5.07 -4.68 23.12
C TRP A 66 -5.34 -4.71 21.62
N THR A 67 -5.80 -3.60 21.06
CA THR A 67 -6.05 -3.48 19.60
C THR A 67 -4.78 -3.24 18.81
N GLU A 68 -3.71 -2.74 19.47
CA GLU A 68 -2.40 -2.46 18.92
C GLU A 68 -1.31 -2.98 19.87
N ALA A 69 -0.05 -2.60 19.66
CA ALA A 69 1.05 -2.98 20.55
C ALA A 69 0.75 -2.62 22.01
N ALA A 70 1.24 -3.42 22.96
CA ALA A 70 0.93 -3.36 24.39
C ALA A 70 0.82 -1.93 24.94
N GLY A 71 -0.37 -1.60 25.44
CA GLY A 71 -0.66 -0.30 26.07
C GLY A 71 -0.03 -0.13 27.46
N GLY A 72 -0.39 0.97 28.12
CA GLY A 72 0.08 1.32 29.46
C GLY A 72 -0.49 0.43 30.58
N ALA A 73 -0.14 0.73 31.82
CA ALA A 73 -0.72 0.09 32.98
C ALA A 73 -2.24 0.35 33.07
N VAL A 74 -3.01 -0.63 33.56
CA VAL A 74 -4.47 -0.53 33.71
C VAL A 74 -4.84 -0.48 35.18
N THR A 75 -5.54 0.58 35.59
CA THR A 75 -6.13 0.72 36.94
C THR A 75 -7.59 0.25 36.92
N TRP A 76 -8.03 -0.35 38.04
CA TRP A 76 -9.34 -0.94 38.17
C TRP A 76 -10.15 -0.29 39.28
N ASN A 77 -11.46 -0.11 39.05
CA ASN A 77 -12.41 0.34 40.06
C ASN A 77 -13.82 -0.23 39.78
N LEU A 78 -14.67 -0.26 40.79
CA LEU A 78 -16.12 -0.50 40.63
C LEU A 78 -16.83 0.83 40.42
N VAL A 79 -17.71 0.88 39.43
CA VAL A 79 -18.56 2.05 39.18
C VAL A 79 -19.78 2.00 40.09
N SER A 80 -19.93 2.99 40.97
CA SER A 80 -21.06 3.11 41.90
C SER A 80 -21.34 1.79 42.63
N PRO A 81 -20.38 1.20 43.37
CA PRO A 81 -20.59 -0.08 44.03
C PRO A 81 -21.73 -0.02 45.03
N PRO A 82 -22.49 -1.11 45.19
CA PRO A 82 -23.48 -1.24 46.26
C PRO A 82 -22.82 -1.10 47.63
N ALA A 83 -23.59 -0.63 48.62
CA ALA A 83 -23.08 -0.45 49.98
C ALA A 83 -22.51 -1.77 50.53
N GLY A 84 -21.28 -1.70 51.05
CA GLY A 84 -20.56 -2.85 51.60
C GLY A 84 -19.87 -3.75 50.60
N ILE A 85 -19.82 -3.39 49.29
CA ILE A 85 -19.04 -4.11 48.28
C ILE A 85 -17.91 -3.22 47.78
N GLU A 86 -16.68 -3.67 47.92
CA GLU A 86 -15.48 -2.88 47.60
C GLU A 86 -14.47 -3.71 46.79
N LEU A 87 -13.86 -3.06 45.80
CA LEU A 87 -12.74 -3.63 45.09
C LEU A 87 -11.44 -3.30 45.82
N GLN A 88 -10.61 -4.27 46.10
CA GLN A 88 -9.25 -4.03 46.56
C GLN A 88 -8.42 -3.37 45.44
N ALA A 89 -7.80 -2.24 45.73
CA ALA A 89 -7.04 -1.51 44.75
C ALA A 89 -5.95 -2.37 44.09
N TYR A 90 -5.95 -2.38 42.77
CA TYR A 90 -4.97 -3.10 41.96
C TYR A 90 -4.68 -2.35 40.68
N THR A 91 -3.42 -2.35 40.27
CA THR A 91 -2.97 -1.83 38.98
C THR A 91 -2.26 -2.96 38.21
N LEU A 92 -2.77 -3.26 37.03
CA LEU A 92 -2.13 -4.22 36.14
C LEU A 92 -0.93 -3.56 35.46
N PRO A 93 0.31 -4.09 35.60
CA PRO A 93 1.50 -3.51 34.97
C PRO A 93 1.41 -3.49 33.44
N GLN A 94 2.16 -2.58 32.84
CA GLN A 94 2.33 -2.53 31.39
C GLN A 94 2.86 -3.87 30.85
N GLY A 95 2.27 -4.33 29.76
CA GLY A 95 2.64 -5.60 29.11
C GLY A 95 1.95 -6.84 29.66
N GLU A 96 1.33 -6.75 30.85
CA GLU A 96 0.51 -7.81 31.39
C GLU A 96 -0.91 -7.76 30.80
N THR A 97 -1.48 -8.93 30.55
CA THR A 97 -2.83 -9.06 29.99
C THR A 97 -3.82 -9.77 30.89
N ARG A 98 -3.38 -10.23 32.07
CA ARG A 98 -4.21 -10.97 33.02
C ARG A 98 -3.97 -10.52 34.44
N ALA A 99 -5.05 -10.45 35.23
CA ALA A 99 -5.00 -10.23 36.66
C ALA A 99 -6.12 -10.96 37.39
N THR A 100 -5.96 -11.14 38.69
CA THR A 100 -7.04 -11.50 39.61
C THR A 100 -7.31 -10.33 40.52
N LEU A 101 -8.54 -9.82 40.48
CA LEU A 101 -9.02 -8.73 41.30
C LEU A 101 -9.81 -9.27 42.48
N SER A 102 -9.56 -8.82 43.70
CA SER A 102 -10.30 -9.25 44.87
C SER A 102 -11.40 -8.23 45.24
N ILE A 103 -12.64 -8.69 45.32
CA ILE A 103 -13.82 -7.91 45.72
C ILE A 103 -14.26 -8.37 47.10
N ARG A 104 -14.25 -7.45 48.05
CA ARG A 104 -14.68 -7.71 49.44
C ARG A 104 -16.16 -7.40 49.62
N VAL A 105 -16.87 -8.32 50.26
CA VAL A 105 -18.28 -8.15 50.67
C VAL A 105 -18.30 -7.95 52.18
N GLY A 106 -18.78 -6.81 52.63
CA GLY A 106 -18.87 -6.48 54.03
C GLY A 106 -19.83 -7.37 54.81
N ALA A 107 -19.59 -7.57 56.11
CA ALA A 107 -20.45 -8.40 56.96
C ALA A 107 -21.92 -7.90 57.09
N GLY A 108 -22.16 -6.61 56.83
CA GLY A 108 -23.48 -6.01 56.82
C GLY A 108 -24.15 -5.91 55.44
N THR A 109 -23.57 -6.49 54.39
CA THR A 109 -24.15 -6.45 53.06
C THR A 109 -25.45 -7.25 53.02
N VAL A 110 -26.50 -6.65 52.47
CA VAL A 110 -27.82 -7.28 52.38
C VAL A 110 -27.76 -8.48 51.43
N PRO A 111 -28.32 -9.64 51.79
CA PRO A 111 -28.41 -10.79 50.88
C PRO A 111 -29.22 -10.46 49.61
N GLY A 112 -28.71 -10.92 48.46
CA GLY A 112 -29.34 -10.69 47.15
C GLY A 112 -28.36 -10.79 45.99
N ALA A 113 -28.90 -10.68 44.77
CA ALA A 113 -28.10 -10.64 43.58
C ALA A 113 -27.66 -9.19 43.27
N TYR A 114 -26.40 -8.99 42.98
CA TYR A 114 -25.82 -7.70 42.68
C TYR A 114 -25.15 -7.74 41.29
N THR A 115 -25.47 -6.78 40.44
CA THR A 115 -24.72 -6.52 39.21
C THR A 115 -23.67 -5.45 39.49
N LEU A 116 -22.41 -5.82 39.36
CA LEU A 116 -21.26 -4.93 39.58
C LEU A 116 -20.70 -4.50 38.21
N THR A 117 -20.40 -3.21 38.05
CA THR A 117 -19.75 -2.69 36.87
C THR A 117 -18.28 -2.46 37.19
N LEU A 118 -17.40 -3.31 36.63
CA LEU A 118 -15.97 -3.17 36.73
C LEU A 118 -15.49 -2.24 35.61
N GLN A 119 -14.66 -1.28 35.96
CA GLN A 119 -14.07 -0.33 35.03
C GLN A 119 -12.55 -0.46 35.04
N GLY A 120 -11.97 -0.63 33.85
CA GLY A 120 -10.52 -0.56 33.59
C GLY A 120 -10.16 0.76 32.91
N LYS A 121 -9.09 1.42 33.36
CA LYS A 121 -8.59 2.67 32.78
C LYS A 121 -7.09 2.59 32.50
N SER A 122 -6.69 2.92 31.25
CA SER A 122 -5.31 3.09 30.82
C SER A 122 -5.17 4.44 30.10
N GLY A 123 -4.38 5.36 30.65
CA GLY A 123 -4.28 6.72 30.12
C GLY A 123 -5.66 7.41 30.06
N SER A 124 -6.07 7.82 28.87
CA SER A 124 -7.41 8.41 28.59
C SER A 124 -8.49 7.36 28.29
N VAL A 125 -8.11 6.12 27.94
CA VAL A 125 -9.04 5.06 27.54
C VAL A 125 -9.68 4.41 28.76
N THR A 126 -11.01 4.27 28.72
CA THR A 126 -11.80 3.64 29.76
C THR A 126 -12.75 2.61 29.17
N LYS A 127 -12.75 1.39 29.71
CA LYS A 127 -13.66 0.29 29.33
C LYS A 127 -14.38 -0.26 30.54
N GLN A 128 -15.55 -0.88 30.32
CA GLN A 128 -16.38 -1.42 31.39
C GLN A 128 -16.84 -2.84 31.04
N ALA A 129 -16.98 -3.67 32.07
CA ALA A 129 -17.61 -4.97 32.00
C ALA A 129 -18.50 -5.20 33.23
N THR A 130 -19.57 -5.97 33.09
CA THR A 130 -20.46 -6.28 34.19
C THR A 130 -20.27 -7.72 34.67
N LEU A 131 -20.38 -7.92 35.97
CA LEU A 131 -20.41 -9.23 36.62
C LEU A 131 -21.57 -9.32 37.60
N THR A 132 -22.15 -10.50 37.75
CA THR A 132 -23.24 -10.75 38.71
C THR A 132 -22.70 -11.59 39.85
N VAL A 133 -22.99 -11.15 41.08
CA VAL A 133 -22.61 -11.82 42.33
C VAL A 133 -23.82 -11.99 43.20
N THR A 134 -24.01 -13.16 43.79
CA THR A 134 -25.08 -13.45 44.76
C THR A 134 -24.53 -13.47 46.18
N VAL A 135 -25.01 -12.58 47.03
CA VAL A 135 -24.69 -12.58 48.46
C VAL A 135 -25.76 -13.42 49.14
N GLY A 136 -25.34 -14.53 49.74
CA GLY A 136 -26.23 -15.45 50.50
C GLY A 136 -26.68 -14.90 51.85
N LYS A 137 -27.67 -15.51 52.49
CA LYS A 137 -28.07 -15.18 53.85
C LYS A 137 -27.08 -15.80 54.86
N PRO A 138 -26.87 -15.18 56.02
CA PRO A 138 -26.17 -15.84 57.11
C PRO A 138 -26.80 -17.19 57.43
N GLY A 139 -25.99 -18.24 57.39
CA GLY A 139 -26.48 -19.62 57.61
C GLY A 139 -26.86 -20.39 56.35
N ASP A 140 -26.90 -19.78 55.18
CA ASP A 140 -27.04 -20.50 53.88
C ASP A 140 -25.78 -21.29 53.55
N LEU A 141 -25.92 -22.30 52.69
CA LEU A 141 -24.77 -22.89 52.00
C LEU A 141 -24.46 -22.08 50.75
N VAL A 142 -23.19 -21.82 50.53
CA VAL A 142 -22.65 -21.19 49.31
C VAL A 142 -21.87 -22.24 48.52
N VAL A 143 -22.24 -22.41 47.28
CA VAL A 143 -21.67 -23.47 46.42
C VAL A 143 -21.00 -22.85 45.23
N ASN A 144 -19.67 -22.95 45.18
CA ASN A 144 -18.85 -22.33 44.13
C ASN A 144 -18.00 -23.35 43.38
N TRP A 145 -17.98 -23.24 42.05
CA TRP A 145 -17.06 -23.95 41.21
C TRP A 145 -15.62 -23.44 41.42
N VAL A 146 -14.66 -24.37 41.46
CA VAL A 146 -13.21 -24.09 41.39
C VAL A 146 -12.70 -24.45 39.99
N VAL A 147 -13.11 -25.63 39.48
CA VAL A 147 -12.83 -26.12 38.13
C VAL A 147 -14.10 -26.76 37.58
N PRO A 148 -14.52 -26.41 36.38
CA PRO A 148 -14.01 -25.37 35.49
C PRO A 148 -14.31 -23.95 36.00
N THR A 149 -13.44 -23.00 35.62
CA THR A 149 -13.66 -21.58 35.85
C THR A 149 -14.90 -21.09 35.10
N PRO A 150 -15.50 -19.94 35.48
CA PRO A 150 -16.64 -19.36 34.75
C PRO A 150 -16.39 -19.21 33.25
N GLY A 151 -17.45 -19.36 32.45
CA GLY A 151 -17.39 -19.36 31.00
C GLY A 151 -17.65 -20.71 30.37
N LYS A 152 -17.23 -20.90 29.14
CA LYS A 152 -17.28 -22.19 28.43
C LYS A 152 -15.98 -22.96 28.67
N ALA A 153 -16.12 -24.21 29.10
CA ALA A 153 -14.98 -25.14 29.17
C ALA A 153 -15.10 -26.16 28.04
N TYR A 154 -14.01 -26.43 27.39
CA TYR A 154 -13.91 -27.38 26.26
C TYR A 154 -13.15 -28.61 26.71
N THR A 155 -13.53 -29.78 26.25
CA THR A 155 -12.86 -31.04 26.55
C THR A 155 -13.07 -32.07 25.46
N ARG A 156 -12.03 -32.87 25.19
CA ARG A 156 -12.10 -34.07 24.34
C ARG A 156 -12.02 -35.38 25.08
N GLY A 157 -11.87 -35.31 26.41
CA GLY A 157 -11.65 -36.47 27.27
C GLY A 157 -12.03 -36.18 28.72
N PRO A 158 -11.52 -36.91 29.71
CA PRO A 158 -11.88 -36.72 31.10
C PRO A 158 -11.69 -35.27 31.57
N LEU A 159 -12.69 -34.71 32.24
CA LEU A 159 -12.72 -33.37 32.76
C LEU A 159 -12.73 -33.38 34.29
N LEU A 160 -11.73 -32.69 34.89
CA LEU A 160 -11.72 -32.49 36.34
C LEU A 160 -12.76 -31.46 36.73
N LEU A 161 -13.59 -31.83 37.72
CA LEU A 161 -14.62 -30.97 38.36
C LEU A 161 -14.24 -30.78 39.82
N GLN A 162 -14.06 -29.50 40.23
CA GLN A 162 -13.77 -29.17 41.63
C GLN A 162 -14.67 -28.02 42.09
N PHE A 163 -15.12 -28.08 43.32
CA PHE A 163 -15.98 -27.04 43.88
C PHE A 163 -15.89 -27.02 45.41
N THR A 164 -16.36 -25.94 45.99
CA THR A 164 -16.46 -25.74 47.44
C THR A 164 -17.95 -25.61 47.89
N VAL A 165 -18.22 -26.05 49.11
CA VAL A 165 -19.46 -25.79 49.82
C VAL A 165 -19.08 -25.12 51.15
N GLU A 166 -19.49 -23.88 51.31
CA GLU A 166 -19.18 -23.05 52.47
C GLU A 166 -20.45 -22.75 53.27
N GLY A 167 -20.37 -22.21 54.50
CA GLY A 167 -21.50 -21.91 55.36
C GLY A 167 -21.91 -23.06 56.28
N GLY A 168 -21.16 -24.19 56.27
CA GLY A 168 -21.35 -25.34 57.12
C GLY A 168 -21.45 -26.68 56.38
N ALA A 169 -21.72 -27.78 57.07
CA ALA A 169 -21.82 -29.09 56.47
C ALA A 169 -23.15 -29.26 55.68
N ALA A 170 -23.06 -29.76 54.46
CA ALA A 170 -24.20 -30.19 53.65
C ALA A 170 -24.58 -31.63 54.02
N GLU A 171 -25.89 -31.95 54.03
CA GLU A 171 -26.38 -33.30 54.20
C GLU A 171 -26.18 -34.15 52.94
N GLN A 172 -26.35 -33.52 51.78
CA GLN A 172 -26.13 -34.15 50.48
C GLN A 172 -25.56 -33.13 49.48
N VAL A 173 -24.63 -33.58 48.65
CA VAL A 173 -24.10 -32.81 47.55
C VAL A 173 -24.19 -33.63 46.27
N GLU A 174 -24.61 -33.01 45.18
CA GLU A 174 -24.81 -33.66 43.90
C GLU A 174 -24.27 -32.78 42.78
N ILE A 175 -23.60 -33.37 41.78
CA ILE A 175 -23.33 -32.74 40.51
C ILE A 175 -24.44 -33.13 39.54
N LEU A 176 -25.08 -32.16 38.94
CA LEU A 176 -26.15 -32.34 37.94
C LEU A 176 -25.57 -32.08 36.52
N LYS A 177 -25.92 -32.95 35.57
CA LYS A 177 -25.71 -32.81 34.13
C LYS A 177 -27.10 -32.64 33.49
N ASP A 178 -27.35 -31.52 32.85
CA ASP A 178 -28.62 -31.19 32.20
C ASP A 178 -29.83 -31.52 33.12
N SER A 179 -29.71 -31.14 34.39
CA SER A 179 -30.70 -31.37 35.46
C SER A 179 -30.81 -32.83 35.99
N THR A 180 -30.07 -33.79 35.47
CA THR A 180 -30.00 -35.16 35.98
C THR A 180 -28.77 -35.33 36.86
N VAL A 181 -28.87 -36.20 37.89
CA VAL A 181 -27.77 -36.45 38.81
C VAL A 181 -26.66 -37.21 38.07
N LEU A 182 -25.49 -36.58 37.92
CA LEU A 182 -24.30 -37.22 37.36
C LEU A 182 -23.57 -38.06 38.43
N VAL A 183 -23.37 -37.46 39.62
CA VAL A 183 -22.66 -38.10 40.74
C VAL A 183 -22.99 -37.42 42.06
N LYS A 184 -22.83 -38.15 43.18
CA LYS A 184 -22.92 -37.67 44.56
C LYS A 184 -21.55 -37.76 45.21
N PRO A 185 -20.70 -36.74 45.10
CA PRO A 185 -19.36 -36.75 45.68
C PRO A 185 -19.44 -36.66 47.21
N THR A 186 -18.54 -37.36 47.90
CA THR A 186 -18.41 -37.35 49.36
C THR A 186 -17.07 -36.74 49.78
N GLY A 187 -17.10 -35.94 50.84
CA GLY A 187 -15.89 -35.32 51.41
C GLY A 187 -15.52 -33.98 50.79
N SER A 188 -15.03 -33.07 51.64
CA SER A 188 -14.52 -31.73 51.24
C SER A 188 -13.01 -31.75 51.37
N PRO A 189 -12.24 -31.16 50.40
CA PRO A 189 -12.71 -30.50 49.21
C PRO A 189 -13.28 -31.45 48.15
N TYR A 190 -14.35 -31.03 47.48
CA TYR A 190 -15.06 -31.87 46.51
C TYR A 190 -14.33 -31.88 45.20
N SER A 191 -14.01 -33.08 44.72
CA SER A 191 -13.32 -33.31 43.43
C SER A 191 -13.89 -34.56 42.74
N PHE A 192 -14.15 -34.47 41.46
CA PHE A 192 -14.67 -35.56 40.63
C PHE A 192 -14.13 -35.45 39.21
N THR A 193 -13.66 -36.52 38.63
CA THR A 193 -13.28 -36.55 37.22
C THR A 193 -14.43 -37.13 36.40
N TRP A 194 -15.04 -36.32 35.60
CA TRP A 194 -16.11 -36.75 34.68
C TRP A 194 -15.44 -37.33 33.41
N ASP A 195 -15.66 -38.62 33.19
CA ASP A 195 -15.22 -39.27 31.95
C ASP A 195 -16.21 -38.92 30.82
N THR A 196 -15.82 -38.03 29.95
CA THR A 196 -16.62 -37.59 28.82
C THR A 196 -16.42 -38.44 27.57
N THR A 197 -15.54 -39.46 27.58
CA THR A 197 -15.22 -40.24 26.38
C THR A 197 -16.40 -40.97 25.76
N SER A 198 -17.38 -41.35 26.59
CA SER A 198 -18.62 -42.02 26.18
C SER A 198 -19.77 -41.04 25.88
N GLU A 199 -19.62 -39.74 26.22
CA GLU A 199 -20.65 -38.75 25.95
C GLU A 199 -20.67 -38.39 24.46
N ALA A 200 -21.81 -38.00 23.93
CA ALA A 200 -21.86 -37.44 22.58
C ALA A 200 -21.15 -36.09 22.51
N GLU A 201 -20.62 -35.71 21.34
CA GLU A 201 -20.17 -34.34 21.14
C GLU A 201 -21.34 -33.38 21.28
N GLY A 202 -21.09 -32.22 21.91
CA GLY A 202 -22.12 -31.25 22.15
C GLY A 202 -21.95 -30.44 23.43
N THR A 203 -22.96 -29.69 23.76
CA THR A 203 -22.97 -28.75 24.88
C THR A 203 -23.77 -29.32 26.06
N TYR A 204 -23.19 -29.32 27.24
CA TYR A 204 -23.73 -29.80 28.49
C TYR A 204 -23.74 -28.69 29.53
N GLN A 205 -24.79 -28.64 30.36
CA GLN A 205 -24.90 -27.73 31.50
C GLN A 205 -24.64 -28.51 32.80
N LEU A 206 -23.59 -28.14 33.52
CA LEU A 206 -23.32 -28.71 34.84
C LEU A 206 -23.71 -27.73 35.94
N SER A 207 -24.34 -28.21 36.99
CA SER A 207 -24.61 -27.45 38.22
C SER A 207 -24.35 -28.32 39.45
N ILE A 208 -24.11 -27.70 40.58
CA ILE A 208 -23.91 -28.37 41.85
C ILE A 208 -25.13 -28.05 42.70
N ARG A 209 -25.69 -29.07 43.35
CA ARG A 209 -26.78 -28.96 44.28
C ARG A 209 -26.34 -29.47 45.65
N ALA A 210 -26.47 -28.63 46.67
CA ALA A 210 -26.22 -28.99 48.07
C ALA A 210 -27.53 -28.84 48.87
N THR A 211 -27.79 -29.76 49.81
CA THR A 211 -28.99 -29.72 50.63
C THR A 211 -28.65 -29.71 52.12
N ARG A 212 -29.42 -28.97 52.90
CA ARG A 212 -29.34 -28.92 54.36
C ARG A 212 -30.67 -28.52 54.97
N GLY A 213 -31.19 -29.33 55.92
CA GLY A 213 -32.45 -29.01 56.58
C GLY A 213 -33.63 -28.90 55.63
N GLY A 214 -33.65 -29.62 54.54
CA GLY A 214 -34.66 -29.53 53.47
C GLY A 214 -34.51 -28.32 52.54
N ALA A 215 -33.59 -27.40 52.83
CA ALA A 215 -33.25 -26.29 51.91
C ALA A 215 -32.27 -26.77 50.82
N VAL A 216 -32.46 -26.22 49.62
CA VAL A 216 -31.65 -26.53 48.42
C VAL A 216 -30.86 -25.30 48.02
N PHE A 217 -29.57 -25.47 47.82
CA PHE A 217 -28.62 -24.44 47.37
C PHE A 217 -27.95 -24.92 46.08
N THR A 218 -27.96 -24.09 45.04
CA THR A 218 -27.47 -24.49 43.72
C THR A 218 -26.42 -23.49 43.23
N SER A 219 -25.32 -24.02 42.66
CA SER A 219 -24.32 -23.18 41.99
C SER A 219 -24.87 -22.57 40.69
N ALA A 220 -24.22 -21.52 40.19
CA ALA A 220 -24.40 -21.13 38.80
C ALA A 220 -24.00 -22.28 37.86
N PRO A 221 -24.67 -22.43 36.70
CA PRO A 221 -24.34 -23.49 35.76
C PRO A 221 -23.01 -23.23 35.06
N ARG A 222 -22.32 -24.33 34.69
CA ARG A 222 -21.13 -24.30 33.81
C ARG A 222 -21.47 -24.94 32.49
N THR A 223 -21.13 -24.26 31.42
CA THR A 223 -21.27 -24.77 30.06
C THR A 223 -20.04 -25.57 29.69
N ILE A 224 -20.18 -26.86 29.45
CA ILE A 224 -19.12 -27.74 29.00
C ILE A 224 -19.39 -28.12 27.55
N ILE A 225 -18.37 -27.98 26.70
CA ILE A 225 -18.42 -28.41 25.30
C ILE A 225 -17.50 -29.62 25.15
N VAL A 226 -18.11 -30.76 24.84
CA VAL A 226 -17.39 -31.98 24.50
C VAL A 226 -17.17 -31.96 22.99
N ASP A 227 -15.92 -31.88 22.62
CA ASP A 227 -15.50 -31.73 21.22
C ASP A 227 -14.27 -32.60 20.96
N ARG A 228 -14.39 -33.50 19.98
CA ARG A 228 -13.31 -34.41 19.53
C ARG A 228 -13.06 -34.26 18.04
N THR A 229 -13.75 -33.33 17.41
CA THR A 229 -13.57 -33.01 16.01
C THR A 229 -12.25 -32.25 15.85
N ALA A 230 -11.39 -32.71 14.96
CA ALA A 230 -10.11 -32.05 14.72
C ALA A 230 -10.27 -30.87 13.74
N PRO A 231 -9.69 -29.71 14.03
CA PRO A 231 -9.74 -28.56 13.12
C PRO A 231 -9.03 -28.85 11.80
N THR A 232 -9.54 -28.26 10.73
CA THR A 232 -8.94 -28.32 9.39
C THR A 232 -8.64 -26.91 8.88
N VAL A 233 -7.69 -26.80 7.92
CA VAL A 233 -7.44 -25.55 7.19
C VAL A 233 -8.51 -25.40 6.11
N ALA A 234 -9.41 -24.44 6.28
CA ALA A 234 -10.51 -24.14 5.34
C ALA A 234 -10.03 -23.34 4.12
N SER A 235 -9.13 -22.36 4.33
CA SER A 235 -8.55 -21.55 3.27
C SER A 235 -7.25 -20.88 3.72
N PHE A 236 -6.48 -20.39 2.76
CA PHE A 236 -5.27 -19.60 3.03
C PHE A 236 -5.01 -18.57 1.93
N LEU A 237 -4.38 -17.46 2.32
CA LEU A 237 -3.92 -16.38 1.45
C LEU A 237 -2.45 -16.08 1.81
N PRO A 238 -1.59 -15.70 0.83
CA PRO A 238 -1.86 -15.74 -0.62
C PRO A 238 -2.21 -17.14 -1.09
N ALA A 239 -2.96 -17.25 -2.20
CA ALA A 239 -3.32 -18.55 -2.77
C ALA A 239 -2.06 -19.30 -3.24
N LYS A 240 -2.17 -20.62 -3.34
CA LYS A 240 -1.11 -21.44 -3.93
C LYS A 240 -0.80 -20.97 -5.35
N ASP A 241 0.49 -20.81 -5.64
CA ASP A 241 1.04 -20.37 -6.92
C ASP A 241 0.58 -18.96 -7.35
N ALA A 242 0.09 -18.14 -6.41
CA ALA A 242 -0.18 -16.72 -6.66
C ALA A 242 1.10 -16.03 -7.15
N ALA A 243 1.01 -15.29 -8.27
CA ALA A 243 2.17 -14.73 -8.98
C ALA A 243 2.39 -13.22 -8.75
N THR A 244 1.44 -12.54 -8.11
CA THR A 244 1.43 -11.06 -7.97
C THR A 244 1.24 -10.62 -6.53
N VAL A 245 2.02 -11.19 -5.62
CA VAL A 245 1.94 -10.89 -4.18
C VAL A 245 2.78 -9.67 -3.83
N GLY A 246 2.22 -8.75 -3.05
CA GLY A 246 2.91 -7.57 -2.56
C GLY A 246 3.98 -7.91 -1.50
N VAL A 247 5.04 -7.10 -1.42
CA VAL A 247 6.12 -7.29 -0.44
C VAL A 247 5.65 -7.14 1.02
N HIS A 248 4.58 -6.40 1.27
CA HIS A 248 3.98 -6.18 2.60
C HIS A 248 2.79 -7.11 2.90
N GLU A 249 2.54 -8.09 2.04
CA GLU A 249 1.39 -8.98 2.22
C GLU A 249 1.57 -9.90 3.42
N SER A 250 0.53 -10.04 4.24
CA SER A 250 0.48 -10.98 5.35
C SER A 250 -0.13 -12.30 4.88
N ILE A 251 0.37 -13.40 5.43
CA ILE A 251 -0.20 -14.73 5.19
C ILE A 251 -1.36 -14.94 6.16
N ARG A 252 -2.52 -15.33 5.65
CA ARG A 252 -3.72 -15.63 6.45
C ARG A 252 -4.14 -17.07 6.25
N VAL A 253 -4.44 -17.75 7.36
CA VAL A 253 -4.93 -19.14 7.37
C VAL A 253 -6.25 -19.17 8.12
N THR A 254 -7.32 -19.61 7.46
CA THR A 254 -8.64 -19.75 8.07
C THR A 254 -8.87 -21.21 8.43
N PHE A 255 -9.25 -21.46 9.69
CA PHE A 255 -9.59 -22.79 10.19
C PHE A 255 -11.10 -23.03 10.17
N SER A 256 -11.49 -24.30 10.20
CA SER A 256 -12.90 -24.73 10.27
C SER A 256 -13.59 -24.33 11.57
N GLU A 257 -12.82 -24.08 12.62
CA GLU A 257 -13.30 -23.82 13.99
C GLU A 257 -12.29 -22.95 14.78
N PRO A 258 -12.69 -22.42 15.95
CA PRO A 258 -11.83 -21.59 16.78
C PRO A 258 -10.65 -22.36 17.36
N MET A 259 -9.44 -21.84 17.12
CA MET A 259 -8.17 -22.36 17.64
C MET A 259 -7.88 -21.81 19.04
N ASN A 260 -7.10 -22.56 19.82
CA ASN A 260 -6.57 -22.08 21.09
C ASN A 260 -5.44 -21.08 20.86
N PRO A 261 -5.60 -19.78 21.15
CA PRO A 261 -4.57 -18.78 20.87
C PRO A 261 -3.24 -19.05 21.59
N LEU A 262 -3.29 -19.75 22.74
CA LEU A 262 -2.09 -20.08 23.51
C LEU A 262 -1.24 -21.20 22.87
N SER A 263 -1.83 -21.96 21.95
CA SER A 263 -1.10 -23.00 21.20
C SER A 263 -0.39 -22.42 19.97
N VAL A 264 -0.75 -21.22 19.52
CA VAL A 264 -0.19 -20.59 18.32
C VAL A 264 1.10 -19.87 18.65
N THR A 265 2.22 -20.37 18.11
CA THR A 265 3.55 -19.78 18.28
C THR A 265 4.19 -19.50 16.94
N GLU A 266 5.18 -18.60 16.89
CA GLU A 266 5.93 -18.31 15.65
C GLU A 266 6.61 -19.56 15.06
N ALA A 267 7.03 -20.49 15.91
CA ALA A 267 7.66 -21.75 15.49
C ALA A 267 6.68 -22.70 14.76
N ALA A 268 5.39 -22.50 14.94
CA ALA A 268 4.35 -23.33 14.34
C ALA A 268 4.19 -23.11 12.83
N VAL A 269 4.71 -22.00 12.30
CA VAL A 269 4.62 -21.64 10.87
C VAL A 269 6.00 -21.54 10.27
N GLY A 270 6.31 -22.35 9.27
CA GLY A 270 7.51 -22.21 8.44
C GLY A 270 7.26 -21.13 7.36
N LEU A 271 8.13 -20.12 7.28
CA LEU A 271 8.14 -19.13 6.20
C LEU A 271 9.57 -18.99 5.70
N LYS A 272 9.79 -19.23 4.39
CA LYS A 272 11.14 -19.26 3.82
C LYS A 272 11.18 -18.62 2.44
N THR A 273 12.31 -18.00 2.12
CA THR A 273 12.66 -17.52 0.78
C THR A 273 12.84 -18.68 -0.21
N GLY A 274 12.92 -18.39 -1.51
CA GLY A 274 13.25 -19.36 -2.56
C GLY A 274 14.62 -20.01 -2.36
N ALA A 275 15.56 -19.33 -1.73
CA ALA A 275 16.86 -19.87 -1.33
C ALA A 275 16.80 -20.72 -0.06
N GLY A 276 15.63 -20.90 0.57
CA GLY A 276 15.44 -21.69 1.79
C GLY A 276 15.78 -20.96 3.09
N VAL A 277 16.08 -19.67 3.06
CA VAL A 277 16.37 -18.86 4.26
C VAL A 277 15.05 -18.57 5.00
N ALA A 278 15.06 -18.77 6.34
CA ALA A 278 13.90 -18.46 7.17
C ALA A 278 13.63 -16.95 7.21
N ILE A 279 12.35 -16.57 7.10
CA ILE A 279 11.89 -15.18 7.18
C ILE A 279 11.38 -14.93 8.60
N PRO A 280 11.94 -13.95 9.32
CA PRO A 280 11.45 -13.52 10.62
C PRO A 280 10.01 -12.99 10.49
N LYS A 281 9.15 -13.33 11.44
CA LYS A 281 7.73 -13.03 11.38
C LYS A 281 7.12 -12.97 12.77
N SER A 282 5.96 -12.36 12.88
CA SER A 282 5.06 -12.45 14.03
C SER A 282 3.79 -13.22 13.65
N VAL A 283 3.09 -13.76 14.65
CA VAL A 283 1.82 -14.48 14.46
C VAL A 283 0.76 -13.95 15.39
N SER A 284 -0.48 -13.90 14.92
CA SER A 284 -1.64 -13.53 15.73
C SER A 284 -2.87 -14.33 15.32
N VAL A 285 -3.82 -14.47 16.25
CA VAL A 285 -5.09 -15.14 16.00
C VAL A 285 -6.22 -14.11 16.18
N SER A 286 -7.19 -14.14 15.29
CA SER A 286 -8.37 -13.27 15.35
C SER A 286 -9.17 -13.48 16.65
N ALA A 287 -9.99 -12.50 17.03
CA ALA A 287 -10.77 -12.54 18.28
C ALA A 287 -11.78 -13.71 18.32
N ASP A 288 -12.27 -14.17 17.17
CA ASP A 288 -13.12 -15.35 17.03
C ASP A 288 -12.33 -16.67 17.00
N GLY A 289 -11.01 -16.61 17.01
CA GLY A 289 -10.12 -17.76 17.02
C GLY A 289 -9.95 -18.45 15.66
N GLN A 290 -10.60 -18.01 14.59
CA GLN A 290 -10.64 -18.76 13.33
C GLN A 290 -9.58 -18.37 12.32
N VAL A 291 -8.95 -17.19 12.43
CA VAL A 291 -7.97 -16.71 11.46
C VAL A 291 -6.60 -16.54 12.11
N LEU A 292 -5.63 -17.31 11.65
CA LEU A 292 -4.21 -17.10 11.93
C LEU A 292 -3.65 -16.11 10.92
N THR A 293 -3.05 -15.03 11.39
CA THR A 293 -2.31 -14.08 10.57
C THR A 293 -0.82 -14.20 10.87
N VAL A 294 -0.03 -14.34 9.81
CA VAL A 294 1.44 -14.38 9.87
C VAL A 294 1.97 -13.14 9.15
N THR A 295 2.62 -12.26 9.86
CA THR A 295 3.13 -11.00 9.32
C THR A 295 4.66 -11.04 9.30
N PRO A 296 5.29 -10.97 8.12
CA PRO A 296 6.75 -10.80 8.03
C PRO A 296 7.19 -9.54 8.78
N ASN A 297 8.29 -9.62 9.52
CA ASN A 297 8.82 -8.47 10.30
C ASN A 297 9.43 -7.39 9.40
N GLU A 298 9.87 -7.78 8.20
CA GLU A 298 10.42 -6.92 7.16
C GLU A 298 9.71 -7.23 5.83
N PRO A 299 9.70 -6.29 4.86
CA PRO A 299 9.15 -6.55 3.54
C PRO A 299 9.75 -7.81 2.91
N LEU A 300 8.92 -8.60 2.27
CA LEU A 300 9.37 -9.79 1.53
C LEU A 300 10.33 -9.38 0.40
N ALA A 301 11.36 -10.16 0.16
CA ALA A 301 12.27 -9.90 -0.95
C ALA A 301 11.54 -10.02 -2.29
N ALA A 302 11.84 -9.11 -3.22
CA ALA A 302 11.31 -9.13 -4.58
C ALA A 302 12.44 -8.94 -5.61
N PRO A 303 12.55 -9.78 -6.65
CA PRO A 303 11.72 -10.96 -6.92
C PRO A 303 12.12 -12.17 -6.06
N ASP A 304 11.15 -12.88 -5.50
CA ASP A 304 11.40 -14.14 -4.78
C ASP A 304 10.19 -15.07 -4.86
N THR A 305 10.40 -16.35 -4.54
CA THR A 305 9.34 -17.33 -4.36
C THR A 305 9.30 -17.73 -2.90
N ILE A 306 8.25 -17.36 -2.21
CA ILE A 306 8.09 -17.61 -0.79
C ILE A 306 7.40 -18.96 -0.58
N SER A 307 7.95 -19.79 0.32
CA SER A 307 7.34 -21.04 0.72
C SER A 307 6.76 -20.92 2.13
N VAL A 308 5.52 -21.39 2.28
CA VAL A 308 4.81 -21.48 3.55
C VAL A 308 4.68 -22.94 3.92
N ASP A 309 5.05 -23.29 5.15
CA ASP A 309 4.97 -24.64 5.69
C ASP A 309 4.19 -24.63 7.01
N LEU A 310 3.05 -25.25 6.99
CA LEU A 310 2.19 -25.43 8.16
C LEU A 310 2.27 -26.87 8.73
N THR A 311 3.14 -27.72 8.23
CA THR A 311 3.20 -29.14 8.69
C THR A 311 3.54 -29.27 10.17
N THR A 312 4.24 -28.30 10.74
CA THR A 312 4.50 -28.22 12.18
C THR A 312 3.26 -27.89 13.02
N LEU A 313 2.16 -27.42 12.42
CA LEU A 313 0.89 -27.17 13.10
C LEU A 313 0.26 -28.46 13.61
N VAL A 314 0.41 -29.56 12.87
CA VAL A 314 -0.26 -30.86 13.16
C VAL A 314 -0.01 -31.35 14.58
N SER A 315 1.16 -31.04 15.15
CA SER A 315 1.53 -31.47 16.51
C SER A 315 1.45 -30.39 17.58
N ASN A 316 1.37 -29.11 17.18
CA ASN A 316 1.61 -27.99 18.09
C ASN A 316 0.44 -27.02 18.24
N ILE A 317 -0.46 -26.95 17.26
CA ILE A 317 -1.63 -26.08 17.34
C ILE A 317 -2.89 -26.91 17.54
N THR A 318 -3.69 -26.51 18.52
CA THR A 318 -4.94 -27.18 18.87
C THR A 318 -6.10 -26.21 18.84
N ASP A 319 -7.31 -26.76 18.72
CA ASP A 319 -8.54 -26.06 19.05
C ASP A 319 -8.66 -25.80 20.56
N LEU A 320 -9.81 -25.28 20.98
CA LEU A 320 -10.10 -25.01 22.38
C LEU A 320 -10.28 -26.28 23.24
N ALA A 321 -10.60 -27.45 22.63
CA ALA A 321 -10.74 -28.73 23.31
C ALA A 321 -9.41 -29.52 23.36
N GLY A 322 -8.39 -29.06 22.64
CA GLY A 322 -7.08 -29.68 22.56
C GLY A 322 -6.94 -30.67 21.39
N ASN A 323 -7.87 -30.67 20.41
CA ASN A 323 -7.69 -31.47 19.21
C ASN A 323 -6.67 -30.78 18.28
N GLY A 324 -5.70 -31.54 17.77
CA GLY A 324 -4.69 -31.03 16.84
C GLY A 324 -5.23 -30.89 15.42
N VAL A 325 -4.66 -29.96 14.65
CA VAL A 325 -4.99 -29.78 13.23
C VAL A 325 -4.75 -31.08 12.47
N GLN A 326 -5.74 -31.54 11.71
CA GLN A 326 -5.68 -32.86 11.09
C GLN A 326 -4.72 -32.93 9.89
N THR A 327 -4.74 -31.88 9.05
CA THR A 327 -3.85 -31.75 7.88
C THR A 327 -3.41 -30.30 7.76
N ALA A 328 -2.14 -30.11 7.49
CA ALA A 328 -1.59 -28.78 7.31
C ALA A 328 -0.90 -28.67 5.94
N PRO A 329 -1.32 -27.72 5.09
CA PRO A 329 -0.78 -27.55 3.76
C PRO A 329 0.63 -26.93 3.77
N THR A 330 1.35 -27.22 2.69
CA THR A 330 2.51 -26.44 2.26
C THR A 330 2.19 -25.85 0.90
N TRP A 331 2.57 -24.60 0.68
CA TRP A 331 2.40 -23.97 -0.63
C TRP A 331 3.46 -22.91 -0.89
N LYS A 332 3.49 -22.42 -2.11
CA LYS A 332 4.38 -21.34 -2.53
C LYS A 332 3.57 -20.25 -3.20
N PHE A 333 4.12 -19.03 -3.19
CA PHE A 333 3.66 -17.90 -3.97
C PHE A 333 4.86 -17.06 -4.42
N THR A 334 4.68 -16.24 -5.45
CA THR A 334 5.73 -15.39 -6.01
C THR A 334 5.49 -13.93 -5.63
N VAL A 335 6.55 -13.30 -5.18
CA VAL A 335 6.65 -11.84 -4.94
C VAL A 335 7.45 -11.26 -6.10
N PRO A 336 6.82 -10.70 -7.14
CA PRO A 336 7.53 -10.14 -8.29
C PRO A 336 8.10 -8.76 -7.98
N SER A 337 9.08 -8.31 -8.75
CA SER A 337 9.59 -6.92 -8.65
C SER A 337 8.56 -5.87 -9.06
N TRP A 338 7.62 -6.22 -9.91
CA TRP A 338 6.62 -5.31 -10.47
C TRP A 338 5.23 -5.89 -10.31
N LEU A 339 4.28 -5.07 -9.88
CA LEU A 339 2.87 -5.43 -9.71
C LEU A 339 2.02 -4.76 -10.80
N PRO A 340 1.12 -5.48 -11.47
CA PRO A 340 0.18 -4.88 -12.40
C PRO A 340 -0.81 -3.96 -11.68
N LEU A 341 -1.12 -2.81 -12.27
CA LEU A 341 -2.23 -1.96 -11.89
C LEU A 341 -3.45 -2.30 -12.76
N GLY A 342 -4.20 -3.30 -12.36
CA GLY A 342 -5.30 -3.85 -13.15
C GLY A 342 -4.84 -4.82 -14.25
N GLY A 343 -5.75 -5.16 -15.14
CA GLY A 343 -5.49 -5.98 -16.33
C GLY A 343 -5.05 -5.17 -17.53
N ALA A 344 -5.04 -5.80 -18.72
CA ALA A 344 -4.88 -5.12 -19.99
C ALA A 344 -5.95 -4.04 -20.18
N ILE A 345 -5.54 -2.87 -20.64
CA ILE A 345 -6.40 -1.70 -20.81
C ILE A 345 -6.65 -1.49 -22.30
N SER A 346 -7.92 -1.49 -22.68
CA SER A 346 -8.41 -1.15 -23.99
C SER A 346 -9.72 -0.39 -23.86
N ALA A 347 -9.91 0.63 -24.65
CA ALA A 347 -11.16 1.39 -24.73
C ALA A 347 -12.12 0.86 -25.78
N VAL A 348 -11.63 0.02 -26.68
CA VAL A 348 -12.39 -0.54 -27.81
C VAL A 348 -12.55 -2.04 -27.62
N ALA A 349 -13.76 -2.56 -27.84
CA ALA A 349 -14.03 -3.97 -27.74
C ALA A 349 -13.59 -4.71 -29.02
N GLY A 350 -12.95 -5.87 -28.89
CA GLY A 350 -12.55 -6.72 -30.00
C GLY A 350 -11.07 -6.61 -30.36
N ARG A 351 -10.74 -6.66 -31.65
CA ARG A 351 -9.36 -6.45 -32.14
C ARG A 351 -9.02 -4.99 -32.03
N THR A 352 -8.03 -4.66 -31.25
CA THR A 352 -7.61 -3.28 -30.93
C THR A 352 -6.15 -3.09 -31.27
N SER A 353 -5.79 -1.84 -31.56
CA SER A 353 -4.42 -1.42 -31.81
C SER A 353 -4.14 -0.19 -30.95
N ALA A 354 -3.83 -0.43 -29.68
CA ALA A 354 -3.39 0.61 -28.77
C ALA A 354 -1.90 0.93 -29.02
N GLU A 355 -1.58 2.21 -29.12
CA GLU A 355 -0.24 2.72 -29.40
C GLU A 355 0.04 4.01 -28.61
N ASP A 356 1.29 4.42 -28.56
CA ASP A 356 1.75 5.74 -28.06
C ASP A 356 1.25 6.08 -26.66
N VAL A 357 1.34 5.15 -25.70
CA VAL A 357 0.91 5.44 -24.35
C VAL A 357 1.84 6.42 -23.64
N ILE A 358 1.27 7.40 -22.98
CA ILE A 358 1.94 8.32 -22.07
C ILE A 358 1.33 8.22 -20.68
N LEU A 359 2.17 8.25 -19.66
CA LEU A 359 1.82 8.15 -18.24
C LEU A 359 2.28 9.41 -17.50
N LYS A 360 1.40 9.95 -16.68
CA LYS A 360 1.75 10.88 -15.60
C LYS A 360 1.10 10.44 -14.30
N VAL A 361 1.67 10.84 -13.20
CA VAL A 361 1.05 10.64 -11.88
C VAL A 361 0.48 11.96 -11.41
N ASP A 362 -0.75 11.94 -10.94
CA ASP A 362 -1.42 13.13 -10.41
C ASP A 362 -0.89 13.49 -9.00
N ARG A 363 -1.30 14.62 -8.46
CA ARG A 363 -0.83 15.11 -7.15
C ARG A 363 -1.31 14.26 -5.96
N GLU A 364 -2.27 13.39 -6.19
CA GLU A 364 -2.78 12.42 -5.21
C GLU A 364 -2.07 11.06 -5.33
N GLY A 365 -1.03 10.98 -6.17
CA GLY A 365 -0.27 9.76 -6.41
C GLY A 365 -0.98 8.75 -7.31
N ARG A 366 -2.03 9.16 -8.05
CA ARG A 366 -2.79 8.28 -8.92
C ARG A 366 -2.30 8.37 -10.35
N PRO A 367 -1.95 7.25 -11.00
CA PRO A 367 -1.58 7.22 -12.40
C PRO A 367 -2.72 7.66 -13.32
N VAL A 368 -2.37 8.47 -14.31
CA VAL A 368 -3.22 8.90 -15.43
C VAL A 368 -2.50 8.54 -16.72
N ILE A 369 -3.18 7.88 -17.64
CA ILE A 369 -2.63 7.49 -18.95
C ILE A 369 -3.45 8.11 -20.07
N ALA A 370 -2.77 8.45 -21.17
CA ALA A 370 -3.39 8.74 -22.45
C ALA A 370 -2.75 7.87 -23.53
N TRP A 371 -3.54 7.39 -24.48
CA TRP A 371 -3.04 6.55 -25.57
C TRP A 371 -3.88 6.74 -26.82
N SER A 372 -3.35 6.37 -27.95
CA SER A 372 -4.10 6.26 -29.20
C SER A 372 -4.58 4.83 -29.39
N GLU A 373 -5.82 4.64 -29.84
CA GLU A 373 -6.37 3.31 -30.11
C GLU A 373 -7.30 3.33 -31.31
N SER A 374 -7.17 2.30 -32.16
CA SER A 374 -8.00 2.14 -33.37
C SER A 374 -9.00 1.01 -33.21
N ASP A 375 -10.23 1.24 -33.65
CA ASP A 375 -11.29 0.24 -33.81
C ASP A 375 -11.24 -0.53 -35.15
N GLY A 376 -10.19 -0.26 -35.96
CA GLY A 376 -10.00 -0.80 -37.30
C GLY A 376 -10.51 0.14 -38.39
N SER A 377 -11.23 1.22 -38.08
CA SER A 377 -11.72 2.23 -39.00
C SER A 377 -11.24 3.64 -38.65
N THR A 378 -11.26 3.98 -37.39
CA THR A 378 -10.85 5.27 -36.87
C THR A 378 -9.87 5.09 -35.70
N ARG A 379 -8.97 6.05 -35.52
CA ARG A 379 -8.04 6.10 -34.36
C ARG A 379 -8.35 7.36 -33.54
N ASN A 380 -8.56 7.17 -32.24
CA ASN A 380 -8.88 8.25 -31.31
C ASN A 380 -7.92 8.23 -30.12
N ILE A 381 -7.87 9.34 -29.36
CA ILE A 381 -7.16 9.41 -28.11
C ILE A 381 -8.11 9.07 -26.96
N TYR A 382 -7.67 8.19 -26.09
CA TYR A 382 -8.34 7.78 -24.87
C TYR A 382 -7.53 8.20 -23.65
N VAL A 383 -8.22 8.47 -22.57
CA VAL A 383 -7.60 8.87 -21.30
C VAL A 383 -8.26 8.11 -20.17
N ALA A 384 -7.45 7.55 -19.29
CA ALA A 384 -7.95 6.86 -18.10
C ALA A 384 -7.13 7.25 -16.85
N LYS A 385 -7.79 7.18 -15.70
CA LYS A 385 -7.19 7.46 -14.40
C LYS A 385 -7.39 6.27 -13.47
N TRP A 386 -6.36 5.91 -12.72
CA TRP A 386 -6.44 4.86 -11.72
C TRP A 386 -7.19 5.34 -10.47
N SER A 387 -8.26 4.63 -10.09
CA SER A 387 -9.08 4.94 -8.91
C SER A 387 -8.53 4.37 -7.59
N GLY A 388 -7.49 3.54 -7.67
CA GLY A 388 -6.99 2.71 -6.56
C GLY A 388 -7.37 1.24 -6.71
N ALA A 389 -8.40 0.92 -7.49
CA ALA A 389 -8.89 -0.43 -7.73
C ALA A 389 -9.13 -0.75 -9.22
N ALA A 390 -9.46 0.24 -10.03
CA ALA A 390 -9.78 0.08 -11.45
C ALA A 390 -9.33 1.32 -12.25
N TRP A 391 -9.29 1.17 -13.57
CA TRP A 391 -9.07 2.27 -14.51
C TRP A 391 -10.41 2.88 -14.91
N ASP A 392 -10.60 4.15 -14.56
CA ASP A 392 -11.79 4.93 -14.91
C ASP A 392 -11.50 5.75 -16.17
N MET A 393 -12.28 5.53 -17.23
CA MET A 393 -12.18 6.31 -18.47
C MET A 393 -12.62 7.76 -18.22
N LEU A 394 -11.82 8.73 -18.64
CA LEU A 394 -12.13 10.14 -18.51
C LEU A 394 -12.92 10.65 -19.73
N GLY A 395 -14.21 10.42 -19.72
CA GLY A 395 -15.14 10.89 -20.74
C GLY A 395 -15.10 10.11 -22.07
N ALA A 396 -15.58 10.74 -23.13
CA ALA A 396 -15.61 10.15 -24.46
C ALA A 396 -14.24 10.22 -25.16
N PRO A 397 -14.02 9.42 -26.22
CA PRO A 397 -12.82 9.50 -27.06
C PRO A 397 -12.55 10.93 -27.53
N LEU A 398 -11.27 11.30 -27.65
CA LEU A 398 -10.84 12.61 -28.11
C LEU A 398 -10.46 12.54 -29.58
N SER A 399 -11.06 13.42 -30.38
CA SER A 399 -10.70 13.74 -31.75
C SER A 399 -10.91 15.28 -31.94
N GLY A 400 -10.05 15.88 -32.72
CA GLY A 400 -10.18 17.30 -33.11
C GLY A 400 -11.24 17.51 -34.21
N LEU A 401 -11.42 16.51 -35.07
CA LEU A 401 -12.20 16.60 -36.31
C LEU A 401 -13.30 15.53 -36.35
N ILE A 402 -14.24 15.56 -35.43
CA ILE A 402 -15.31 14.58 -35.19
C ILE A 402 -16.05 14.10 -36.45
N ALA A 403 -16.01 14.85 -37.55
CA ALA A 403 -16.84 14.61 -38.72
C ALA A 403 -16.19 13.76 -39.85
N LEU A 404 -14.88 13.41 -39.75
CA LEU A 404 -14.14 12.92 -40.93
C LEU A 404 -13.41 11.57 -40.74
N GLY A 405 -13.60 10.84 -39.65
CA GLY A 405 -12.90 9.54 -39.46
C GLY A 405 -11.38 9.73 -39.47
N THR A 406 -10.90 10.64 -38.67
CA THR A 406 -9.51 11.06 -38.63
C THR A 406 -8.64 10.12 -37.80
N ASP A 407 -7.32 10.19 -38.03
CA ASP A 407 -6.32 9.35 -37.39
C ASP A 407 -5.60 10.16 -36.30
N ALA A 408 -6.14 10.19 -35.08
CA ALA A 408 -5.52 10.83 -33.91
C ALA A 408 -4.41 9.95 -33.32
N ALA A 409 -3.22 10.50 -33.13
CA ALA A 409 -2.03 9.73 -32.70
C ALA A 409 -1.10 10.55 -31.81
N ARG A 410 -0.13 9.87 -31.21
CA ARG A 410 0.98 10.45 -30.43
C ARG A 410 0.53 11.47 -29.38
N PRO A 411 -0.32 11.05 -28.44
CA PRO A 411 -0.73 11.94 -27.36
C PRO A 411 0.45 12.27 -26.45
N ASP A 412 0.42 13.46 -25.87
CA ASP A 412 1.18 13.78 -24.68
C ASP A 412 0.25 14.33 -23.59
N LEU A 413 0.64 14.16 -22.33
CA LEU A 413 -0.18 14.37 -21.16
C LEU A 413 0.56 15.20 -20.13
N ALA A 414 -0.10 16.22 -19.59
CA ALA A 414 0.36 16.94 -18.42
C ALA A 414 -0.76 17.03 -17.36
N ILE A 415 -0.37 17.19 -16.10
CA ILE A 415 -1.31 17.42 -14.99
C ILE A 415 -1.14 18.86 -14.51
N ASP A 416 -2.19 19.67 -14.59
CA ASP A 416 -2.14 21.06 -14.13
C ASP A 416 -2.21 21.14 -12.59
N ALA A 417 -2.02 22.34 -12.02
CA ALA A 417 -2.02 22.50 -10.57
C ALA A 417 -3.37 22.27 -9.91
N SER A 418 -4.44 22.37 -10.66
CA SER A 418 -5.77 21.97 -10.20
C SER A 418 -6.00 20.46 -10.29
N ASN A 419 -4.91 19.70 -10.51
CA ASN A 419 -4.92 18.24 -10.64
C ASN A 419 -5.77 17.74 -11.82
N ARG A 420 -5.83 18.53 -12.90
CA ARG A 420 -6.60 18.21 -14.10
C ARG A 420 -5.70 17.76 -15.23
N PRO A 421 -6.00 16.64 -15.89
CA PRO A 421 -5.29 16.22 -17.09
C PRO A 421 -5.50 17.22 -18.25
N VAL A 422 -4.40 17.53 -18.92
CA VAL A 422 -4.36 18.24 -20.18
C VAL A 422 -3.69 17.35 -21.20
N VAL A 423 -4.32 17.12 -22.34
CA VAL A 423 -3.82 16.23 -23.39
C VAL A 423 -3.67 17.01 -24.68
N VAL A 424 -2.56 16.77 -25.36
CA VAL A 424 -2.29 17.24 -26.73
C VAL A 424 -2.06 16.00 -27.62
N TRP A 425 -2.40 16.11 -28.90
CA TRP A 425 -2.17 15.03 -29.88
C TRP A 425 -2.09 15.62 -31.28
N ASP A 426 -1.54 14.88 -32.22
CA ASP A 426 -1.64 15.23 -33.62
C ASP A 426 -2.69 14.37 -34.32
N GLU A 427 -3.38 14.93 -35.32
CA GLU A 427 -4.48 14.29 -36.01
C GLU A 427 -4.46 14.65 -37.50
N ALA A 428 -4.76 13.66 -38.35
CA ALA A 428 -4.82 13.85 -39.80
C ALA A 428 -5.95 14.82 -40.17
N THR A 429 -5.67 15.79 -41.06
CA THR A 429 -6.62 16.84 -41.44
C THR A 429 -7.67 16.42 -42.49
N GLY A 430 -7.71 15.15 -42.90
CA GLY A 430 -8.69 14.60 -43.83
C GLY A 430 -8.45 14.92 -45.32
N ASN A 431 -7.47 15.77 -45.62
CA ASN A 431 -7.12 16.16 -47.00
C ASN A 431 -6.00 15.32 -47.61
N GLY A 432 -5.59 14.24 -46.91
CA GLY A 432 -4.66 13.23 -47.44
C GLY A 432 -3.18 13.48 -47.16
N GLU A 433 -2.75 14.68 -46.78
CA GLU A 433 -1.30 14.99 -46.64
C GLU A 433 -0.91 15.78 -45.38
N GLY A 434 -1.85 16.29 -44.59
CA GLY A 434 -1.53 17.12 -43.43
C GLY A 434 -1.96 16.51 -42.08
N ARG A 435 -1.22 16.84 -41.04
CA ARG A 435 -1.62 16.62 -39.65
C ARG A 435 -1.54 17.92 -38.88
N ASP A 436 -2.52 18.15 -37.99
CA ASP A 436 -2.54 19.31 -37.13
C ASP A 436 -2.59 18.89 -35.66
N VAL A 437 -2.39 19.82 -34.75
CA VAL A 437 -2.31 19.55 -33.31
C VAL A 437 -3.52 20.10 -32.58
N PHE A 438 -4.05 19.27 -31.71
CA PHE A 438 -5.20 19.59 -30.89
C PHE A 438 -4.84 19.45 -29.41
N ALA A 439 -5.54 20.25 -28.57
CA ALA A 439 -5.35 20.25 -27.13
C ALA A 439 -6.68 20.32 -26.40
N ARG A 440 -6.85 19.52 -25.34
CA ARG A 440 -8.03 19.56 -24.47
C ARG A 440 -7.63 19.43 -23.00
N ARG A 441 -8.45 20.07 -22.15
CA ARG A 441 -8.31 20.00 -20.68
C ARG A 441 -9.54 19.34 -20.07
N TRP A 442 -9.31 18.44 -19.14
CA TRP A 442 -10.37 17.83 -18.34
C TRP A 442 -10.91 18.79 -17.29
N THR A 443 -12.22 18.93 -17.17
CA THR A 443 -12.88 19.83 -16.21
C THR A 443 -13.32 19.14 -14.92
N GLY A 444 -13.10 17.84 -14.81
CA GLY A 444 -13.66 16.98 -13.76
C GLY A 444 -14.83 16.12 -14.24
N SER A 445 -15.50 16.52 -15.33
CA SER A 445 -16.64 15.79 -15.90
C SER A 445 -16.64 15.74 -17.44
N THR A 446 -16.03 16.71 -18.09
CA THR A 446 -15.99 16.82 -19.57
C THR A 446 -14.65 17.37 -20.05
N TRP A 447 -14.35 17.16 -21.32
CA TRP A 447 -13.21 17.74 -22.00
C TRP A 447 -13.57 19.07 -22.65
N THR A 448 -12.77 20.09 -22.39
CA THR A 448 -12.88 21.41 -23.06
C THR A 448 -11.69 21.65 -23.97
N SER A 449 -11.93 22.13 -25.19
CA SER A 449 -10.86 22.50 -26.11
C SER A 449 -10.07 23.69 -25.58
N LEU A 450 -8.76 23.62 -25.70
CA LEU A 450 -7.87 24.78 -25.54
C LEU A 450 -7.86 25.61 -26.84
N PRO A 451 -7.36 26.85 -26.81
CA PRO A 451 -7.22 27.65 -27.99
C PRO A 451 -6.47 26.92 -29.11
N TYR A 452 -6.83 27.22 -30.37
CA TYR A 452 -6.15 26.65 -31.53
C TYR A 452 -4.66 27.02 -31.56
N ILE A 453 -3.82 26.06 -31.92
CA ILE A 453 -2.38 26.23 -32.03
C ILE A 453 -2.02 26.49 -33.51
N PRO A 454 -1.51 27.69 -33.87
CA PRO A 454 -1.31 28.08 -35.26
C PRO A 454 0.00 27.47 -35.83
N LEU A 455 0.06 26.17 -35.97
CA LEU A 455 1.23 25.45 -36.50
C LEU A 455 1.21 25.24 -38.00
N VAL A 456 0.02 25.09 -38.58
CA VAL A 456 -0.15 24.73 -39.99
C VAL A 456 -0.83 25.91 -40.69
N SER A 457 -0.14 26.52 -41.66
CA SER A 457 -0.65 27.68 -42.42
C SER A 457 -0.88 27.35 -43.89
N SER A 458 -0.42 26.23 -44.40
CA SER A 458 -0.57 25.79 -45.78
C SER A 458 -0.79 24.29 -45.88
N SER A 459 -1.30 23.82 -47.03
CA SER A 459 -1.53 22.39 -47.30
C SER A 459 -0.26 21.54 -47.42
N GLN A 460 0.91 22.14 -47.44
CA GLN A 460 2.21 21.46 -47.46
C GLN A 460 2.88 21.39 -46.08
N GLU A 461 2.32 22.08 -45.11
CA GLU A 461 2.81 22.08 -43.73
C GLU A 461 2.05 21.03 -42.92
N TYR A 462 2.78 20.39 -42.01
CA TYR A 462 2.18 19.50 -41.04
C TYR A 462 2.97 19.52 -39.72
N ALA A 463 2.29 19.21 -38.63
CA ALA A 463 2.87 19.17 -37.30
C ALA A 463 2.74 17.79 -36.66
N LEU A 464 3.79 17.33 -36.01
CA LEU A 464 3.88 15.98 -35.44
C LEU A 464 4.48 16.00 -34.03
N ARG A 465 4.20 14.93 -33.27
CA ARG A 465 4.84 14.64 -31.99
C ARG A 465 4.75 15.79 -31.00
N PRO A 466 3.54 16.23 -30.68
CA PRO A 466 3.35 17.28 -29.69
C PRO A 466 3.87 16.84 -28.32
N GLN A 467 4.45 17.77 -27.59
CA GLN A 467 4.91 17.60 -26.23
C GLN A 467 4.34 18.70 -25.36
N LEU A 468 3.92 18.36 -24.14
CA LEU A 468 3.25 19.29 -23.22
C LEU A 468 3.86 19.23 -21.83
N VAL A 469 4.23 20.38 -21.30
CA VAL A 469 4.65 20.49 -19.90
C VAL A 469 3.97 21.67 -19.21
N VAL A 470 3.85 21.60 -17.90
CA VAL A 470 3.35 22.68 -17.04
C VAL A 470 4.52 23.35 -16.34
N GLY A 471 4.65 24.64 -16.50
CA GLY A 471 5.63 25.46 -15.79
C GLY A 471 5.16 25.85 -14.38
N ALA A 472 6.05 26.48 -13.62
CA ALA A 472 5.79 26.84 -12.21
C ALA A 472 4.59 27.79 -11.99
N ASN A 473 4.27 28.63 -12.97
CA ASN A 473 3.16 29.59 -12.90
C ASN A 473 1.86 29.04 -13.50
N GLU A 474 1.75 27.70 -13.63
CA GLU A 474 0.60 27.04 -14.28
C GLU A 474 0.49 27.32 -15.79
N ASP A 475 1.50 27.93 -16.37
CA ASP A 475 1.57 28.13 -17.82
C ASP A 475 1.77 26.79 -18.51
N LEU A 476 1.06 26.56 -19.60
CA LEU A 476 1.27 25.39 -20.44
C LEU A 476 2.32 25.73 -21.50
N PHE A 477 3.30 24.86 -21.62
CA PHE A 477 4.30 24.92 -22.69
C PHE A 477 4.11 23.75 -23.63
N PHE A 478 3.87 24.08 -24.87
CA PHE A 478 3.62 23.12 -25.93
C PHE A 478 4.76 23.20 -26.96
N HIS A 479 5.27 22.06 -27.37
CA HIS A 479 6.26 21.97 -28.44
C HIS A 479 5.87 20.88 -29.44
N ALA A 480 6.21 21.09 -30.71
CA ALA A 480 6.01 20.07 -31.76
C ALA A 480 7.06 20.24 -32.86
N THR A 481 7.25 19.20 -33.67
CA THR A 481 7.97 19.33 -34.94
C THR A 481 7.03 19.83 -36.01
N GLN A 482 7.39 20.93 -36.69
CA GLN A 482 6.69 21.46 -37.85
C GLN A 482 7.51 21.17 -39.11
N HIS A 483 6.83 20.63 -40.12
CA HIS A 483 7.41 20.35 -41.44
C HIS A 483 6.84 21.31 -42.45
N ASP A 484 7.69 21.87 -43.34
CA ASP A 484 7.33 22.84 -44.37
C ASP A 484 7.47 22.28 -45.80
N GLY A 485 7.48 20.94 -45.91
CA GLY A 485 7.71 20.22 -47.20
C GLY A 485 9.17 19.93 -47.51
N ASN A 486 10.10 20.74 -47.01
CA ASN A 486 11.55 20.58 -47.28
C ASN A 486 12.32 20.27 -45.99
N ASN A 487 11.99 20.95 -44.92
CA ASN A 487 12.69 20.87 -43.65
C ASN A 487 11.72 20.69 -42.47
N SER A 488 12.24 20.20 -41.38
CA SER A 488 11.50 20.15 -40.12
C SER A 488 12.22 20.94 -39.04
N LYS A 489 11.47 21.67 -38.23
CA LYS A 489 11.94 22.47 -37.11
C LYS A 489 11.07 22.27 -35.88
N VAL A 490 11.63 22.53 -34.71
CA VAL A 490 10.87 22.58 -33.47
C VAL A 490 10.13 23.92 -33.39
N ARG A 491 8.86 23.87 -33.02
CA ARG A 491 8.07 25.06 -32.67
C ARG A 491 7.64 24.95 -31.22
N GLY A 492 7.71 26.07 -30.51
CA GLY A 492 7.32 26.15 -29.11
C GLY A 492 6.26 27.25 -28.91
N PHE A 493 5.30 26.99 -28.07
CA PHE A 493 4.24 27.91 -27.70
C PHE A 493 3.97 27.86 -26.19
N LYS A 494 3.60 29.01 -25.66
CA LYS A 494 3.21 29.16 -24.26
C LYS A 494 1.74 29.62 -24.18
N LEU A 495 0.92 28.93 -23.40
CA LEU A 495 -0.39 29.41 -23.00
C LEU A 495 -0.31 29.84 -21.53
N PRO A 496 -0.35 31.15 -21.24
CA PRO A 496 -0.37 31.63 -19.87
C PRO A 496 -1.58 31.07 -19.11
N SER A 497 -1.44 30.82 -17.83
CA SER A 497 -2.51 30.23 -16.99
C SER A 497 -3.81 31.04 -17.00
N THR A 498 -3.73 32.38 -17.21
CA THR A 498 -4.86 33.31 -17.36
C THR A 498 -5.09 33.75 -18.81
N GLY A 499 -4.31 33.19 -19.75
CA GLY A 499 -4.35 33.60 -21.16
C GLY A 499 -5.43 32.87 -21.96
N SER A 500 -5.88 33.52 -23.05
CA SER A 500 -6.83 32.96 -24.01
C SER A 500 -6.24 32.63 -25.37
N ALA A 501 -4.92 32.81 -25.54
CA ALA A 501 -4.22 32.53 -26.79
C ALA A 501 -2.78 32.03 -26.50
N TRP A 502 -2.28 31.21 -27.42
CA TRP A 502 -0.91 30.75 -27.40
C TRP A 502 0.04 31.87 -27.87
N ILE A 503 1.15 32.01 -27.17
CA ILE A 503 2.26 32.89 -27.50
C ILE A 503 3.36 32.10 -28.16
N ASP A 504 3.77 32.45 -29.35
CA ASP A 504 4.89 31.81 -30.04
C ASP A 504 6.23 32.13 -29.34
N LEU A 505 6.97 31.08 -28.96
CA LEU A 505 8.26 31.20 -28.28
C LEU A 505 9.44 31.36 -29.26
N ASN A 506 9.20 31.06 -30.56
CA ASN A 506 10.23 31.10 -31.59
C ASN A 506 11.56 30.43 -31.18
N PRO A 507 11.60 29.12 -30.94
CA PRO A 507 12.79 28.43 -30.51
C PRO A 507 13.97 28.72 -31.43
N VAL A 508 15.12 29.02 -30.84
CA VAL A 508 16.33 29.28 -31.58
C VAL A 508 16.91 27.97 -32.10
N HIS A 509 16.95 27.81 -33.42
CA HIS A 509 17.64 26.71 -34.05
C HIS A 509 19.09 27.06 -34.31
N PRO A 510 20.05 26.20 -33.93
CA PRO A 510 21.46 26.41 -34.29
C PRO A 510 21.61 26.46 -35.79
N THR A 511 22.48 27.35 -36.27
CA THR A 511 22.81 27.48 -37.71
C THR A 511 23.35 26.15 -38.23
N GLY A 512 22.85 25.69 -39.40
CA GLY A 512 23.24 24.41 -39.99
C GLY A 512 22.56 23.17 -39.42
N HIS A 513 21.61 23.34 -38.49
CA HIS A 513 20.82 22.25 -37.94
C HIS A 513 19.45 22.18 -38.62
N LEU A 514 19.28 21.23 -39.49
CA LEU A 514 18.04 20.98 -40.25
C LEU A 514 17.42 19.61 -39.85
N ASN A 515 16.15 19.43 -40.21
CA ASN A 515 15.43 18.16 -40.04
C ASN A 515 15.39 17.65 -38.61
N ALA A 516 14.82 18.47 -37.71
CA ALA A 516 14.42 18.06 -36.37
C ALA A 516 13.38 16.92 -36.44
N ASP A 517 13.60 15.88 -35.62
CA ASP A 517 12.72 14.70 -35.65
C ASP A 517 12.20 14.43 -34.24
N SER A 518 12.72 13.48 -33.52
CA SER A 518 12.27 13.15 -32.16
C SER A 518 12.41 14.35 -31.21
N ILE A 519 11.38 14.62 -30.43
CA ILE A 519 11.36 15.74 -29.47
C ILE A 519 10.91 15.23 -28.09
N SER A 520 11.47 15.82 -27.04
CA SER A 520 11.07 15.63 -25.66
C SER A 520 11.25 16.92 -24.88
N VAL A 521 10.31 17.26 -24.02
CA VAL A 521 10.32 18.53 -23.25
C VAL A 521 10.17 18.23 -21.76
N ALA A 522 10.91 18.97 -20.96
CA ALA A 522 10.82 18.90 -19.50
C ALA A 522 10.84 20.28 -18.89
N ALA A 523 10.15 20.46 -17.78
CA ALA A 523 10.08 21.71 -17.02
C ALA A 523 10.57 21.51 -15.59
N ALA A 524 11.32 22.50 -15.07
CA ALA A 524 11.68 22.59 -13.67
C ALA A 524 11.62 24.06 -13.22
N GLY A 525 10.69 24.38 -12.35
CA GLY A 525 10.40 25.77 -12.00
C GLY A 525 9.99 26.56 -13.23
N ASN A 526 10.69 27.66 -13.53
CA ASN A 526 10.46 28.49 -14.71
C ASN A 526 11.33 28.11 -15.91
N SER A 527 12.17 27.09 -15.77
CA SER A 527 13.06 26.66 -16.85
C SER A 527 12.43 25.55 -17.66
N ILE A 528 12.41 25.70 -18.98
CA ILE A 528 11.96 24.70 -19.94
C ILE A 528 13.17 24.19 -20.70
N PHE A 529 13.26 22.87 -20.82
CA PHE A 529 14.34 22.21 -21.59
C PHE A 529 13.71 21.40 -22.71
N THR A 530 14.09 21.76 -23.94
CA THR A 530 13.60 21.11 -25.16
C THR A 530 14.74 20.34 -25.80
N ALA A 531 14.67 19.02 -25.75
CA ALA A 531 15.61 18.14 -26.42
C ALA A 531 15.02 17.61 -27.72
N TYR A 532 15.79 17.56 -28.78
CA TYR A 532 15.38 17.02 -30.08
C TYR A 532 16.54 16.42 -30.85
N SER A 533 16.24 15.39 -31.64
CA SER A 533 17.23 14.88 -32.60
C SER A 533 17.24 15.76 -33.85
N VAL A 534 18.43 16.10 -34.34
CA VAL A 534 18.59 17.00 -35.45
C VAL A 534 19.76 16.56 -36.33
N TYR A 535 19.67 16.78 -37.64
CA TYR A 535 20.77 16.58 -38.56
C TYR A 535 21.66 17.82 -38.53
N ASP A 536 22.92 17.61 -38.19
CA ASP A 536 23.98 18.63 -38.22
C ASP A 536 24.69 18.55 -39.55
N ASP A 537 24.46 19.55 -40.43
CA ASP A 537 25.04 19.61 -41.76
C ASP A 537 26.57 19.74 -41.71
N THR A 538 27.09 20.40 -40.65
CA THR A 538 28.52 20.61 -40.48
C THR A 538 29.25 19.31 -40.12
N ALA A 539 28.63 18.52 -39.24
CA ALA A 539 29.16 17.22 -38.82
C ALA A 539 28.70 16.06 -39.72
N SER A 540 27.80 16.33 -40.68
CA SER A 540 27.16 15.33 -41.58
C SER A 540 26.58 14.12 -40.82
N ARG A 541 25.94 14.38 -39.66
CA ARG A 541 25.41 13.35 -38.77
C ARG A 541 24.21 13.83 -37.96
N ARG A 542 23.43 12.91 -37.45
CA ARG A 542 22.38 13.24 -36.44
C ARG A 542 23.01 13.34 -35.05
N GLY A 543 22.52 14.28 -34.26
CA GLY A 543 22.87 14.45 -32.87
C GLY A 543 21.64 14.89 -32.06
N VAL A 544 21.78 14.96 -30.74
CA VAL A 544 20.77 15.54 -29.83
C VAL A 544 21.14 16.99 -29.51
N ALA A 545 20.24 17.90 -29.83
CA ALA A 545 20.29 19.29 -29.39
C ALA A 545 19.40 19.47 -28.15
N VAL A 546 19.84 20.28 -27.20
CA VAL A 546 19.04 20.64 -26.02
C VAL A 546 19.01 22.16 -25.88
N LEU A 547 17.83 22.73 -25.93
CA LEU A 547 17.60 24.16 -25.71
C LEU A 547 17.21 24.42 -24.26
N ALA A 548 17.67 25.52 -23.70
CA ALA A 548 17.20 26.07 -22.46
C ALA A 548 16.31 27.28 -22.74
N ASN A 549 15.04 27.24 -22.26
CA ASN A 549 14.03 28.28 -22.45
C ASN A 549 13.84 28.72 -23.92
N ASP A 550 14.01 27.77 -24.84
CA ASP A 550 13.94 27.97 -26.29
C ASP A 550 14.92 29.04 -26.85
N ALA A 551 15.79 29.57 -26.00
CA ALA A 551 16.66 30.71 -26.33
C ALA A 551 18.11 30.37 -26.56
N SER A 552 18.62 29.25 -26.00
CA SER A 552 20.03 28.91 -26.09
C SER A 552 20.28 27.41 -26.18
N LEU A 553 21.23 27.02 -27.07
CA LEU A 553 21.70 25.66 -27.16
C LEU A 553 22.68 25.38 -26.02
N LEU A 554 22.38 24.42 -25.17
CA LEU A 554 23.23 24.03 -24.06
C LEU A 554 24.51 23.34 -24.60
N GLY A 555 25.65 23.87 -24.19
CA GLY A 555 26.96 23.34 -24.59
C GLY A 555 27.41 23.71 -26.01
N GLY A 556 26.58 24.43 -26.77
CA GLY A 556 26.93 24.94 -28.11
C GLY A 556 27.11 23.86 -29.20
N THR A 557 26.95 22.57 -28.87
CA THR A 557 27.11 21.42 -29.77
C THR A 557 26.03 20.36 -29.52
N THR A 558 25.84 19.49 -30.51
CA THR A 558 24.98 18.31 -30.38
C THR A 558 25.69 17.17 -29.64
N LEU A 559 24.89 16.34 -28.94
CA LEU A 559 25.36 15.14 -28.26
C LEU A 559 25.21 13.90 -29.15
N GLY A 560 26.14 12.97 -29.03
CA GLY A 560 26.06 11.66 -29.67
C GLY A 560 26.30 11.71 -31.19
N THR A 561 26.20 10.55 -31.81
CA THR A 561 26.26 10.34 -33.26
C THR A 561 25.12 9.44 -33.67
N ASP A 562 24.46 9.75 -34.79
CA ASP A 562 23.27 9.01 -35.27
C ASP A 562 22.19 8.81 -34.20
N ALA A 563 22.05 9.81 -33.32
CA ALA A 563 21.08 9.83 -32.25
C ALA A 563 19.68 10.05 -32.81
N ARG A 564 18.70 9.23 -32.32
CA ARG A 564 17.34 9.25 -32.82
C ARG A 564 16.36 9.48 -31.66
N VAL A 565 15.64 8.48 -31.24
CA VAL A 565 14.63 8.59 -30.18
C VAL A 565 15.28 9.02 -28.86
N LEU A 566 14.68 9.98 -28.18
CA LEU A 566 15.25 10.57 -26.96
C LEU A 566 14.21 10.87 -25.89
N SER A 567 14.68 11.05 -24.67
CA SER A 567 13.90 11.55 -23.53
C SER A 567 14.73 12.54 -22.72
N VAL A 568 14.11 13.63 -22.27
CA VAL A 568 14.70 14.62 -21.36
C VAL A 568 13.90 14.67 -20.07
N ALA A 569 14.61 14.81 -18.96
CA ALA A 569 14.02 15.12 -17.66
C ALA A 569 14.95 16.09 -16.91
N VAL A 570 14.43 16.73 -15.86
CA VAL A 570 15.19 17.75 -15.12
C VAL A 570 15.23 17.37 -13.65
N ASP A 571 16.41 17.41 -13.03
CA ASP A 571 16.58 17.12 -11.62
C ASP A 571 16.16 18.30 -10.72
N THR A 572 16.11 18.08 -9.42
CA THR A 572 15.74 19.10 -8.43
C THR A 572 16.69 20.29 -8.36
N THR A 573 17.87 20.15 -8.94
CA THR A 573 18.86 21.25 -9.08
C THR A 573 18.75 21.97 -10.41
N GLN A 574 17.66 21.74 -11.16
CA GLN A 574 17.35 22.32 -12.46
C GLN A 574 18.39 21.96 -13.56
N ARG A 575 18.98 20.77 -13.46
CA ARG A 575 19.89 20.27 -14.48
C ARG A 575 19.19 19.25 -15.36
N PRO A 576 19.23 19.41 -16.69
CA PRO A 576 18.66 18.41 -17.59
C PRO A 576 19.55 17.18 -17.69
N TRP A 577 18.86 16.04 -17.73
CA TRP A 577 19.37 14.72 -18.07
C TRP A 577 18.73 14.30 -19.38
N VAL A 578 19.51 13.75 -20.29
CA VAL A 578 19.04 13.29 -21.59
C VAL A 578 19.47 11.85 -21.80
N SER A 579 18.54 11.02 -22.26
CA SER A 579 18.83 9.69 -22.78
C SER A 579 18.43 9.60 -24.25
N TRP A 580 19.18 8.86 -25.05
CA TRP A 580 18.90 8.69 -26.48
C TRP A 580 19.38 7.33 -26.99
N VAL A 581 18.77 6.91 -28.07
CA VAL A 581 19.20 5.73 -28.81
C VAL A 581 20.11 6.15 -29.94
N GLN A 582 21.29 5.55 -29.99
CA GLN A 582 22.29 5.75 -31.04
C GLN A 582 22.39 4.47 -31.87
N SER A 583 22.20 4.60 -33.20
CA SER A 583 22.22 3.47 -34.11
C SER A 583 23.45 3.60 -35.04
N PRO A 584 24.46 2.75 -34.95
CA PRO A 584 25.52 2.72 -35.95
C PRO A 584 24.94 2.19 -37.26
N ALA A 585 25.18 2.93 -38.35
CA ALA A 585 24.88 2.51 -39.71
C ALA A 585 23.41 2.41 -40.13
N GLN A 586 22.52 3.33 -39.73
CA GLN A 586 21.15 3.48 -40.22
C GLN A 586 20.19 2.26 -39.97
N ALA A 587 20.63 1.26 -39.21
CA ALA A 587 19.78 0.15 -38.83
C ALA A 587 18.89 0.55 -37.64
N GLU A 588 17.57 0.59 -37.80
CA GLU A 588 16.62 0.94 -36.75
C GLU A 588 16.57 -0.09 -35.63
N THR A 589 17.16 -1.27 -35.82
CA THR A 589 16.99 -2.44 -34.95
C THR A 589 18.09 -2.66 -33.93
N ASP A 590 19.26 -2.01 -34.06
CA ASP A 590 20.44 -2.27 -33.23
C ASP A 590 20.92 -1.06 -32.43
N GLY A 591 19.99 -0.25 -31.97
CA GLY A 591 20.26 0.95 -31.21
C GLY A 591 20.91 0.66 -29.84
N MET A 592 21.91 1.41 -29.49
CA MET A 592 22.54 1.44 -28.17
C MET A 592 22.00 2.62 -27.36
N LEU A 593 21.65 2.41 -26.09
CA LEU A 593 21.09 3.44 -25.25
C LEU A 593 22.18 4.20 -24.49
N TYR A 594 22.28 5.49 -24.76
CA TYR A 594 23.19 6.43 -24.10
C TYR A 594 22.43 7.41 -23.22
N TRP A 595 23.17 8.05 -22.32
CA TRP A 595 22.71 9.15 -21.51
C TRP A 595 23.81 10.17 -21.24
N ALA A 596 23.42 11.39 -20.91
CA ALA A 596 24.29 12.45 -20.40
C ALA A 596 23.49 13.39 -19.50
N ARG A 597 24.16 14.10 -18.60
CA ARG A 597 23.54 15.14 -17.77
C ARG A 597 24.34 16.46 -17.92
N TRP A 598 23.61 17.54 -17.73
CA TRP A 598 24.23 18.85 -17.66
C TRP A 598 24.91 19.04 -16.31
N GLU A 599 26.18 19.47 -16.33
CA GLU A 599 26.99 19.79 -15.16
C GLU A 599 27.35 21.28 -15.15
N ALA A 600 28.06 21.77 -14.14
CA ALA A 600 28.32 23.19 -13.96
C ALA A 600 29.07 23.85 -15.16
N SER A 601 29.78 23.07 -15.96
CA SER A 601 30.61 23.57 -17.06
C SER A 601 30.30 22.95 -18.44
N GLY A 602 29.30 22.09 -18.53
CA GLY A 602 28.96 21.44 -19.80
C GLY A 602 28.29 20.06 -19.59
N TRP A 603 28.13 19.34 -20.68
CA TRP A 603 27.59 17.98 -20.64
C TRP A 603 28.63 16.99 -20.10
N SER A 604 28.15 16.06 -19.25
CA SER A 604 28.95 14.87 -18.92
C SER A 604 29.27 14.08 -20.19
N THR A 605 30.33 13.29 -20.16
CA THR A 605 30.67 12.41 -21.29
C THR A 605 29.48 11.44 -21.54
N PRO A 606 28.97 11.36 -22.78
CA PRO A 606 27.94 10.36 -23.12
C PRO A 606 28.35 8.96 -22.72
N THR A 607 27.51 8.29 -21.93
CA THR A 607 27.84 7.00 -21.34
C THR A 607 26.75 5.99 -21.72
N LEU A 608 27.13 4.75 -22.00
CA LEU A 608 26.24 3.66 -22.31
C LEU A 608 25.48 3.22 -21.06
N VAL A 609 24.16 3.05 -21.16
CA VAL A 609 23.31 2.61 -20.05
C VAL A 609 23.51 1.13 -19.74
N SER A 610 23.49 0.27 -20.77
CA SER A 610 23.59 -1.18 -20.63
C SER A 610 24.15 -1.84 -21.89
N ASN A 611 24.95 -2.87 -21.71
CA ASN A 611 25.47 -3.73 -22.78
C ASN A 611 24.63 -5.02 -22.94
N ASN A 612 23.58 -5.22 -22.13
CA ASN A 612 22.87 -6.50 -22.04
C ASN A 612 21.62 -6.57 -22.91
N SER A 613 21.34 -5.52 -23.70
CA SER A 613 20.18 -5.48 -24.59
C SER A 613 20.57 -4.94 -25.96
N THR A 614 19.95 -5.46 -26.99
CA THR A 614 20.03 -4.99 -28.39
C THR A 614 18.69 -4.45 -28.82
N GLY A 615 18.64 -3.74 -29.96
CA GLY A 615 17.38 -3.20 -30.47
C GLY A 615 16.66 -2.24 -29.50
N ASN A 616 17.44 -1.48 -28.72
CA ASN A 616 16.87 -0.54 -27.76
C ASN A 616 16.10 0.58 -28.48
N ASN A 617 14.96 0.95 -27.91
CA ASN A 617 14.09 1.99 -28.46
C ASN A 617 13.29 2.68 -27.37
N SER A 618 12.72 3.85 -27.67
CA SER A 618 11.75 4.60 -26.87
C SER A 618 12.16 4.77 -25.40
N PRO A 619 13.32 5.39 -25.10
CA PRO A 619 13.67 5.65 -23.72
C PRO A 619 12.69 6.63 -23.08
N SER A 620 12.38 6.40 -21.80
CA SER A 620 11.60 7.29 -20.95
C SER A 620 12.31 7.49 -19.63
N LEU A 621 12.57 8.73 -19.27
CA LEU A 621 13.35 9.13 -18.09
C LEU A 621 12.46 9.85 -17.08
N ALA A 622 12.49 9.40 -15.84
CA ALA A 622 11.83 10.06 -14.71
C ALA A 622 12.84 10.33 -13.60
N LEU A 623 12.89 11.57 -13.13
CA LEU A 623 13.79 12.00 -12.08
C LEU A 623 13.01 12.27 -10.80
N GLY A 624 13.32 11.53 -9.74
CA GLY A 624 12.66 11.65 -8.45
C GLY A 624 13.30 12.74 -7.57
N ALA A 625 12.49 13.42 -6.77
CA ALA A 625 12.95 14.35 -5.75
C ALA A 625 13.43 13.58 -4.52
N GLY A 626 14.76 13.47 -4.33
CA GLY A 626 15.32 12.73 -3.19
C GLY A 626 15.22 11.20 -3.31
N THR A 627 14.77 10.68 -4.44
CA THR A 627 14.69 9.26 -4.78
C THR A 627 15.56 8.93 -5.98
N PRO A 628 15.91 7.66 -6.21
CA PRO A 628 16.69 7.28 -7.39
C PRO A 628 16.00 7.69 -8.69
N HIS A 629 16.75 8.22 -9.63
CA HIS A 629 16.26 8.47 -10.98
C HIS A 629 16.02 7.14 -11.70
N VAL A 630 15.02 7.07 -12.57
CA VAL A 630 14.61 5.85 -13.27
C VAL A 630 14.58 6.09 -14.77
N LEU A 631 15.12 5.13 -15.51
CA LEU A 631 15.10 5.07 -16.97
C LEU A 631 14.46 3.76 -17.40
N ALA A 632 13.40 3.85 -18.20
CA ALA A 632 12.75 2.71 -18.84
C ALA A 632 12.95 2.77 -20.36
N TRP A 633 13.07 1.63 -21.02
CA TRP A 633 13.17 1.54 -22.48
C TRP A 633 12.66 0.18 -22.97
N SER A 634 12.26 0.08 -24.23
CA SER A 634 12.04 -1.20 -24.85
C SER A 634 13.34 -1.75 -25.45
N GLY A 635 13.63 -3.02 -25.23
CA GLY A 635 14.83 -3.65 -25.74
C GLY A 635 14.68 -5.15 -25.86
N VAL A 636 15.54 -5.78 -26.65
CA VAL A 636 15.55 -7.25 -26.81
C VAL A 636 16.41 -7.84 -25.70
N ALA A 637 15.78 -8.62 -24.82
CA ALA A 637 16.44 -9.38 -23.79
C ALA A 637 16.05 -10.86 -23.96
N ALA A 638 17.05 -11.74 -23.99
CA ALA A 638 16.84 -13.18 -24.17
C ALA A 638 15.95 -13.54 -25.39
N SER A 639 16.13 -12.88 -26.52
CA SER A 639 15.41 -13.00 -27.80
C SER A 639 13.99 -12.39 -27.85
N GLU A 640 13.50 -11.80 -26.78
CA GLU A 640 12.19 -11.17 -26.73
C GLU A 640 12.28 -9.68 -26.46
N ARG A 641 11.37 -8.88 -27.05
CA ARG A 641 11.29 -7.45 -26.80
C ARG A 641 10.45 -7.19 -25.56
N SER A 642 11.07 -6.68 -24.54
CA SER A 642 10.50 -6.40 -23.22
C SER A 642 10.79 -4.97 -22.77
N ILE A 643 10.15 -4.54 -21.69
CA ILE A 643 10.49 -3.29 -21.03
C ILE A 643 11.61 -3.54 -20.03
N LEU A 644 12.68 -2.79 -20.20
CA LEU A 644 13.86 -2.80 -19.36
C LEU A 644 13.85 -1.55 -18.49
N VAL A 645 14.23 -1.69 -17.22
CA VAL A 645 14.22 -0.59 -16.27
C VAL A 645 15.52 -0.56 -15.50
N SER A 646 16.08 0.63 -15.34
CA SER A 646 17.24 0.86 -14.48
C SER A 646 17.02 2.06 -13.58
N ARG A 647 17.65 2.03 -12.42
CA ARG A 647 17.70 3.15 -11.49
C ARG A 647 19.12 3.66 -11.32
N TRP A 648 19.25 4.96 -11.08
CA TRP A 648 20.55 5.62 -10.85
C TRP A 648 20.94 5.50 -9.38
N ILE A 649 21.98 4.74 -9.10
CA ILE A 649 22.53 4.54 -7.75
C ILE A 649 24.07 4.49 -7.87
N ASP A 650 24.76 5.09 -6.92
CA ASP A 650 26.24 5.07 -6.84
C ASP A 650 26.90 5.50 -8.15
N ASN A 651 26.40 6.58 -8.73
CA ASN A 651 26.88 7.13 -10.01
C ASN A 651 26.84 6.15 -11.19
N SER A 652 25.90 5.20 -11.17
CA SER A 652 25.71 4.25 -12.28
C SER A 652 24.26 3.79 -12.40
N TRP A 653 23.86 3.41 -13.61
CA TRP A 653 22.59 2.77 -13.87
C TRP A 653 22.64 1.30 -13.43
N LYS A 654 21.71 0.89 -12.55
CA LYS A 654 21.57 -0.48 -12.06
C LYS A 654 20.22 -1.02 -12.51
N PRO A 655 20.14 -2.26 -13.04
CA PRO A 655 18.87 -2.87 -13.41
C PRO A 655 17.90 -2.94 -12.22
N MET A 656 16.60 -2.74 -12.49
CA MET A 656 15.52 -2.87 -11.53
C MET A 656 14.68 -4.11 -11.86
N GLY A 657 15.00 -5.22 -11.24
CA GLY A 657 14.29 -6.48 -11.47
C GLY A 657 14.61 -7.12 -12.82
N LEU A 658 13.74 -8.05 -13.20
CA LEU A 658 13.78 -8.72 -14.50
C LEU A 658 13.11 -7.86 -15.58
N PRO A 659 13.39 -8.10 -16.89
CA PRO A 659 12.63 -7.51 -17.97
C PRO A 659 11.12 -7.71 -17.76
N ILE A 660 10.32 -6.67 -18.05
CA ILE A 660 8.89 -6.67 -17.80
C ILE A 660 8.15 -6.99 -19.12
N SER A 661 7.28 -7.97 -19.07
CA SER A 661 6.25 -8.27 -20.06
C SER A 661 4.96 -8.62 -19.31
N ALA A 662 3.83 -8.14 -19.77
CA ALA A 662 2.54 -8.46 -19.20
C ALA A 662 1.97 -9.77 -19.73
N LEU A 663 2.41 -10.18 -20.93
CA LEU A 663 1.97 -11.38 -21.62
C LEU A 663 3.01 -12.48 -21.45
N THR A 664 2.57 -13.67 -21.07
CA THR A 664 3.45 -14.83 -20.86
C THR A 664 3.73 -15.64 -22.12
N ALA A 665 3.06 -15.31 -23.21
CA ALA A 665 3.27 -16.00 -24.50
C ALA A 665 4.54 -15.47 -25.18
N SER A 666 5.40 -16.37 -25.63
CA SER A 666 6.59 -15.99 -26.41
C SER A 666 6.22 -15.27 -27.69
N GLY A 667 6.94 -14.20 -28.02
CA GLY A 667 6.75 -13.41 -29.25
C GLY A 667 5.78 -12.25 -29.13
N THR A 668 5.41 -11.84 -27.91
CA THR A 668 4.61 -10.63 -27.66
C THR A 668 5.52 -9.43 -27.42
N PRO A 669 5.70 -8.54 -28.41
CA PRO A 669 6.62 -7.42 -28.24
C PRO A 669 6.02 -6.28 -27.40
N ALA A 670 6.80 -5.77 -26.44
CA ALA A 670 6.47 -4.61 -25.63
C ALA A 670 7.17 -3.35 -26.15
N PHE A 671 6.42 -2.25 -26.31
CA PHE A 671 6.91 -1.02 -26.92
C PHE A 671 6.53 0.24 -26.12
N GLY A 672 7.30 1.32 -26.37
CA GLY A 672 6.95 2.68 -25.98
C GLY A 672 6.70 2.87 -24.48
N PRO A 673 7.63 2.47 -23.59
CA PRO A 673 7.39 2.70 -22.17
C PRO A 673 7.34 4.18 -21.84
N SER A 674 6.42 4.53 -20.95
CA SER A 674 6.35 5.83 -20.29
C SER A 674 6.47 5.63 -18.79
N VAL A 675 7.47 6.23 -18.15
CA VAL A 675 7.71 6.13 -16.70
C VAL A 675 7.40 7.44 -15.99
N SER A 676 6.79 7.36 -14.84
CA SER A 676 6.56 8.48 -13.94
C SER A 676 6.78 8.03 -12.49
N MET A 677 7.09 8.96 -11.60
CA MET A 677 7.25 8.67 -10.18
C MET A 677 5.93 8.94 -9.45
N ASP A 678 5.53 8.06 -8.54
CA ASP A 678 4.40 8.29 -7.66
C ASP A 678 4.73 9.25 -6.51
N ALA A 679 3.76 9.54 -5.64
CA ALA A 679 3.94 10.44 -4.50
C ALA A 679 5.00 9.95 -3.49
N ASN A 680 5.29 8.65 -3.47
CA ASN A 680 6.31 8.03 -2.62
C ASN A 680 7.68 7.94 -3.33
N GLY A 681 7.79 8.49 -4.54
CA GLY A 681 8.99 8.41 -5.35
C GLY A 681 9.25 7.01 -5.93
N GLN A 682 8.20 6.19 -6.07
CA GLN A 682 8.29 4.88 -6.68
C GLN A 682 7.89 4.94 -8.17
N PRO A 683 8.56 4.21 -9.05
CA PRO A 683 8.24 4.25 -10.46
C PRO A 683 6.95 3.49 -10.78
N VAL A 684 6.15 4.12 -11.62
CA VAL A 684 5.02 3.53 -12.34
C VAL A 684 5.35 3.58 -13.83
N ILE A 685 5.10 2.50 -14.54
CA ILE A 685 5.45 2.35 -15.95
C ILE A 685 4.22 1.90 -16.74
N ALA A 686 3.94 2.58 -17.84
CA ALA A 686 2.96 2.16 -18.83
C ALA A 686 3.66 1.81 -20.14
N TRP A 687 3.15 0.82 -20.88
CA TRP A 687 3.63 0.47 -22.23
C TRP A 687 2.51 -0.19 -23.03
N THR A 688 2.72 -0.34 -24.31
CA THR A 688 1.84 -1.13 -25.17
C THR A 688 2.48 -2.49 -25.46
N GLU A 689 1.68 -3.55 -25.41
CA GLU A 689 2.12 -4.91 -25.72
C GLU A 689 1.10 -5.59 -26.61
N ALA A 690 1.60 -6.24 -27.65
CA ALA A 690 0.76 -6.85 -28.68
C ALA A 690 0.83 -8.37 -28.61
N ASP A 691 -0.34 -9.02 -28.66
CA ASP A 691 -0.46 -10.43 -28.98
C ASP A 691 -0.79 -10.63 -30.47
N ALA A 692 -1.13 -11.86 -30.87
CA ALA A 692 -1.45 -12.17 -32.27
C ALA A 692 -2.73 -11.45 -32.78
N THR A 693 -3.53 -10.86 -31.90
CA THR A 693 -4.87 -10.36 -32.22
C THR A 693 -5.12 -8.91 -31.87
N SER A 694 -4.42 -8.41 -30.88
CA SER A 694 -4.64 -7.06 -30.31
C SER A 694 -3.37 -6.50 -29.68
N ALA A 695 -3.29 -5.17 -29.61
CA ALA A 695 -2.31 -4.45 -28.80
C ALA A 695 -3.07 -3.68 -27.71
N ASN A 696 -2.62 -3.83 -26.47
CA ASN A 696 -3.25 -3.23 -25.31
C ASN A 696 -2.24 -2.42 -24.49
N VAL A 697 -2.74 -1.52 -23.66
CA VAL A 697 -1.92 -0.80 -22.68
C VAL A 697 -1.82 -1.64 -21.41
N HIS A 698 -0.62 -1.69 -20.85
CA HIS A 698 -0.32 -2.30 -19.56
C HIS A 698 0.34 -1.28 -18.65
N VAL A 699 -0.01 -1.31 -17.36
CA VAL A 699 0.55 -0.41 -16.36
C VAL A 699 0.99 -1.21 -15.15
N PHE A 700 2.23 -1.02 -14.73
CA PHE A 700 2.80 -1.68 -13.57
C PHE A 700 3.45 -0.66 -12.62
N ARG A 701 3.45 -0.99 -11.34
CA ARG A 701 4.20 -0.26 -10.32
C ARG A 701 5.28 -1.14 -9.71
N LEU A 702 6.32 -0.54 -9.20
CA LEU A 702 7.33 -1.26 -8.42
C LEU A 702 6.67 -1.88 -7.18
N ASN A 703 7.00 -3.12 -6.88
CA ASN A 703 6.57 -3.84 -5.68
C ASN A 703 7.57 -3.52 -4.55
N TYR A 704 7.23 -2.50 -3.76
CA TYR A 704 8.13 -1.96 -2.74
C TYR A 704 7.43 -1.73 -1.40
#